data_8250b38181bb85d4d5acd35fab1da9c9
#
_entry.id   8250b38181bb85d4d5acd35fab1da9c9
#
_cell.length_a   1.000
_cell.length_b   1.000
_cell.length_c   1.000
_cell.angle_alpha   90.00
_cell.angle_beta   90.00
_cell.angle_gamma   90.00
#
_symmetry.space_group_name_H-M   'P 1'
#
loop_
_entity.id
_entity.type
_entity.pdbx_description
1 polymer ?
#
loop_
_entity_poly.entity_id
_entity_poly.type
_entity_poly.pdbx_seq_one_letter_code
_entity_poly.pdbx_strand_id
1 'polypeptide(L)'
;MLSLHGLVRGHDLELGRDADTGGQVTYVVELARALGRSPAVERVDLLTRLVEDPRVSSDYARPVEELGPRARILRVPFGPRRYVRKEHLWGHLDHLVDRCLSLLGESVGLPHVLHSHYADAGYVGTQLSRILGIPLVHTGHSLGRVKRQRLLDAGRREAAIERQFNFRRRIAAEEETLEQASLVVASTVEEIERQWGSYENLRPRRALVIPPGIDTSRFSPPAGSNAPEGAEWIDRFLREPGKPMILALCRPAPKKNLARLVEAYATDAELRERANLVLVAGNRDDLRTSEPEERRVHSELLYLIDKYDLYGKVAFPKQHRPEDVAGLYRLATGRRGLFVNPALNEPFGLTLIEAAASGLPVVATRDGGPRDIVANCRNGLLFDPLDPKAIAAALKDALSDGRRWRQWSRNGIKGVREHYGWPAHVERYSKAVRRVLHRERKRLRRHVTSVRGATLPARLIEAGHVLVTDIDDTLLGDRESLHELLEWLRLRAPDVAFGIATGRTLPMALAILGEWGVPRPDLLVTSVGTEIHYGPSRMRDLAWTRHIRPLWRRASLADALSGLPGMTPQPAMKQGEFKLSYDIDPARLWPLERLQGHLRARGLHARLIRSQDRFLDVLPVRASKGLAIRHLAYRLGLPLERFLVAGDSGNDVEMLLGDTLGVVVGNHKPELKVLEGLDRVYFARASFAGGILEGIRHYGFASPVAAEVTP
;
A
#
# COMPACT_ATOMS: atom_id res chain seq x y z
N MET A 1 0.66 9.32 5.83
CA MET A 1 0.46 7.86 5.80
C MET A 1 -0.69 7.56 4.85
N LEU A 2 -0.65 6.43 4.14
CA LEU A 2 -1.69 6.02 3.18
C LEU A 2 -2.22 4.64 3.56
N SER A 3 -3.54 4.51 3.80
CA SER A 3 -4.24 3.23 4.03
C SER A 3 -5.64 3.33 3.43
N LEU A 4 -5.88 2.69 2.29
CA LEU A 4 -6.97 3.03 1.39
C LEU A 4 -8.21 2.16 1.52
N HIS A 5 -8.03 0.87 1.81
CA HIS A 5 -9.13 -0.08 1.97
C HIS A 5 -9.50 -0.29 3.44
N GLY A 6 -10.69 -0.84 3.65
CA GLY A 6 -11.30 -0.99 4.97
C GLY A 6 -11.95 0.30 5.46
N LEU A 7 -12.67 0.19 6.54
CA LEU A 7 -13.35 1.31 7.21
C LEU A 7 -12.44 1.86 8.31
N VAL A 8 -11.83 3.02 8.04
CA VAL A 8 -10.83 3.64 8.93
C VAL A 8 -11.46 4.81 9.69
N ARG A 9 -11.54 4.70 11.01
CA ARG A 9 -11.92 5.79 11.95
C ARG A 9 -11.10 5.70 13.23
N GLY A 10 -11.11 6.76 14.03
CA GLY A 10 -10.28 6.87 15.24
C GLY A 10 -10.85 6.16 16.47
N HIS A 11 -12.12 5.85 16.51
CA HIS A 11 -12.82 5.25 17.66
C HIS A 11 -13.71 4.09 17.21
N ASP A 12 -14.10 3.22 18.12
CA ASP A 12 -15.05 2.12 17.91
C ASP A 12 -14.86 1.37 16.59
N LEU A 13 -13.63 0.87 16.39
CA LEU A 13 -13.25 0.17 15.17
C LEU A 13 -14.14 -1.06 14.94
N GLU A 14 -14.80 -1.13 13.79
CA GLU A 14 -15.69 -2.23 13.42
C GLU A 14 -14.92 -3.47 12.90
N LEU A 15 -13.98 -3.97 13.72
CA LEU A 15 -13.11 -5.06 13.34
C LEU A 15 -13.88 -6.35 13.02
N GLY A 16 -13.58 -6.94 11.85
CA GLY A 16 -14.23 -8.18 11.42
C GLY A 16 -15.59 -7.99 10.77
N ARG A 17 -16.09 -6.77 10.62
CA ARG A 17 -17.30 -6.47 9.88
C ARG A 17 -17.26 -6.98 8.45
N ASP A 18 -16.10 -6.85 7.82
CA ASP A 18 -15.81 -7.34 6.48
C ASP A 18 -14.36 -7.83 6.37
N ALA A 19 -13.99 -8.40 5.23
CA ALA A 19 -12.67 -8.95 5.00
C ALA A 19 -11.54 -7.91 4.96
N ASP A 20 -11.87 -6.62 4.84
CA ASP A 20 -10.93 -5.51 4.67
C ASP A 20 -10.73 -4.70 5.96
N THR A 21 -11.73 -4.73 6.88
CA THR A 21 -11.70 -4.01 8.16
C THR A 21 -11.18 -4.93 9.27
N GLY A 22 -9.88 -4.96 9.46
CA GLY A 22 -9.21 -5.87 10.40
C GLY A 22 -7.97 -5.27 11.05
N GLY A 23 -7.02 -6.11 11.41
CA GLY A 23 -5.81 -5.75 12.16
C GLY A 23 -4.96 -4.65 11.51
N GLN A 24 -4.97 -4.51 10.18
CA GLN A 24 -4.31 -3.39 9.50
C GLN A 24 -4.91 -2.05 9.90
N VAL A 25 -6.25 -1.94 9.98
CA VAL A 25 -6.92 -0.69 10.35
C VAL A 25 -6.51 -0.27 11.77
N THR A 26 -6.54 -1.20 12.71
CA THR A 26 -6.05 -0.94 14.08
C THR A 26 -4.59 -0.46 14.07
N TYR A 27 -3.73 -1.18 13.36
CA TYR A 27 -2.30 -0.85 13.30
C TYR A 27 -2.05 0.55 12.76
N VAL A 28 -2.68 0.96 11.66
CA VAL A 28 -2.41 2.28 11.04
C VAL A 28 -2.95 3.43 11.88
N VAL A 29 -4.08 3.25 12.55
CA VAL A 29 -4.67 4.27 13.46
C VAL A 29 -3.78 4.44 14.69
N GLU A 30 -3.40 3.34 15.33
CA GLU A 30 -2.55 3.38 16.52
C GLU A 30 -1.13 3.90 16.20
N LEU A 31 -0.56 3.53 15.04
CA LEU A 31 0.71 4.08 14.58
C LEU A 31 0.62 5.59 14.36
N ALA A 32 -0.45 6.08 13.72
CA ALA A 32 -0.65 7.51 13.50
C ALA A 32 -0.73 8.27 14.83
N ARG A 33 -1.49 7.75 15.81
CA ARG A 33 -1.57 8.30 17.17
C ARG A 33 -0.21 8.33 17.87
N ALA A 34 0.50 7.22 17.81
CA ALA A 34 1.79 7.08 18.49
C ALA A 34 2.84 8.02 17.88
N LEU A 35 2.87 8.15 16.55
CA LEU A 35 3.73 9.12 15.85
C LEU A 35 3.34 10.56 16.20
N GLY A 36 2.05 10.90 16.25
CA GLY A 36 1.56 12.23 16.61
C GLY A 36 1.90 12.65 18.05
N ARG A 37 2.10 11.69 18.96
CA ARG A 37 2.58 11.94 20.34
C ARG A 37 4.10 12.18 20.39
N SER A 38 4.84 11.77 19.36
CA SER A 38 6.31 11.89 19.34
C SER A 38 6.76 13.33 19.11
N PRO A 39 7.67 13.90 19.93
CA PRO A 39 8.20 15.24 19.70
C PRO A 39 9.05 15.35 18.44
N ALA A 40 9.48 14.23 17.87
CA ALA A 40 10.24 14.18 16.61
C ALA A 40 9.36 14.32 15.35
N VAL A 41 8.04 14.37 15.50
CA VAL A 41 7.05 14.44 14.41
C VAL A 41 6.22 15.71 14.59
N GLU A 42 6.20 16.53 13.57
CA GLU A 42 5.42 17.76 13.53
C GLU A 42 3.93 17.46 13.31
N ARG A 43 3.62 16.63 12.31
CA ARG A 43 2.25 16.24 11.97
C ARG A 43 2.20 14.88 11.29
N VAL A 44 1.09 14.17 11.50
CA VAL A 44 0.75 12.92 10.81
C VAL A 44 -0.63 13.07 10.18
N ASP A 45 -0.69 13.02 8.86
CA ASP A 45 -1.94 12.93 8.11
C ASP A 45 -2.10 11.46 7.64
N LEU A 46 -3.13 10.77 8.12
CA LEU A 46 -3.52 9.43 7.67
C LEU A 46 -4.59 9.56 6.59
N LEU A 47 -4.17 9.44 5.33
CA LEU A 47 -5.07 9.50 4.19
C LEU A 47 -5.76 8.16 3.99
N THR A 48 -7.07 8.22 3.86
CA THR A 48 -7.94 7.08 3.56
C THR A 48 -9.08 7.50 2.64
N ARG A 49 -9.92 6.55 2.28
CA ARG A 49 -11.07 6.80 1.41
C ARG A 49 -12.23 7.42 2.18
N LEU A 50 -12.87 8.44 1.60
CA LEU A 50 -14.16 8.94 2.05
C LEU A 50 -15.27 7.97 1.60
N VAL A 51 -16.13 7.55 2.53
CA VAL A 51 -17.21 6.60 2.27
C VAL A 51 -18.52 7.18 2.75
N GLU A 52 -19.47 7.35 1.82
CA GLU A 52 -20.85 7.73 2.07
C GLU A 52 -21.76 6.54 1.70
N ASP A 53 -22.10 5.72 2.69
CA ASP A 53 -22.91 4.52 2.51
C ASP A 53 -23.90 4.38 3.67
N PRO A 54 -25.21 4.28 3.43
CA PRO A 54 -26.20 4.13 4.50
C PRO A 54 -26.00 2.88 5.37
N ARG A 55 -25.21 1.91 4.92
CA ARG A 55 -24.94 0.66 5.65
C ARG A 55 -23.79 0.78 6.65
N VAL A 56 -23.08 1.90 6.68
CA VAL A 56 -21.96 2.16 7.59
C VAL A 56 -22.18 3.46 8.36
N SER A 57 -21.38 3.70 9.41
CA SER A 57 -21.45 4.94 10.18
C SER A 57 -21.18 6.18 9.31
N SER A 58 -21.88 7.27 9.59
CA SER A 58 -21.65 8.58 8.97
C SER A 58 -20.27 9.18 9.29
N ASP A 59 -19.55 8.63 10.28
CA ASP A 59 -18.18 9.06 10.59
C ASP A 59 -17.23 8.88 9.40
N TYR A 60 -17.46 7.87 8.55
CA TYR A 60 -16.64 7.60 7.36
C TYR A 60 -16.86 8.62 6.23
N ALA A 61 -17.91 9.45 6.33
CA ALA A 61 -18.18 10.54 5.40
C ALA A 61 -17.58 11.89 5.87
N ARG A 62 -17.02 11.97 7.09
CA ARG A 62 -16.37 13.19 7.59
C ARG A 62 -15.01 13.36 6.92
N PRO A 63 -14.73 14.48 6.23
CA PRO A 63 -13.46 14.68 5.53
C PRO A 63 -12.24 14.64 6.46
N VAL A 64 -12.37 15.17 7.68
CA VAL A 64 -11.28 15.26 8.67
C VAL A 64 -11.75 14.71 10.00
N GLU A 65 -10.89 13.92 10.65
CA GLU A 65 -11.12 13.41 12.01
C GLU A 65 -9.80 13.47 12.79
N GLU A 66 -9.82 14.13 13.95
CA GLU A 66 -8.64 14.25 14.81
C GLU A 66 -8.36 12.92 15.54
N LEU A 67 -7.10 12.48 15.53
CA LEU A 67 -6.61 11.29 16.24
C LEU A 67 -5.83 11.65 17.50
N GLY A 68 -5.42 12.90 17.65
CA GLY A 68 -4.61 13.41 18.74
C GLY A 68 -3.97 14.74 18.38
N PRO A 69 -3.09 15.29 19.23
CA PRO A 69 -2.59 16.68 19.10
C PRO A 69 -1.91 16.98 17.76
N ARG A 70 -1.35 15.99 17.09
CA ARG A 70 -0.59 16.14 15.84
C ARG A 70 -0.88 15.03 14.85
N ALA A 71 -1.99 14.33 14.99
CA ALA A 71 -2.40 13.25 14.10
C ALA A 71 -3.88 13.38 13.75
N ARG A 72 -4.19 13.22 12.46
CA ARG A 72 -5.58 13.25 11.97
C ARG A 72 -5.77 12.26 10.81
N ILE A 73 -7.00 11.83 10.61
CA ILE A 73 -7.46 11.14 9.40
C ILE A 73 -7.91 12.19 8.39
N LEU A 74 -7.46 12.07 7.17
CA LEU A 74 -7.95 12.83 6.01
C LEU A 74 -8.63 11.85 5.06
N ARG A 75 -9.93 12.04 4.83
CA ARG A 75 -10.68 11.20 3.90
C ARG A 75 -10.82 11.90 2.56
N VAL A 76 -10.30 11.23 1.54
CA VAL A 76 -10.27 11.73 0.17
C VAL A 76 -11.34 11.04 -0.65
N PRO A 77 -12.23 11.79 -1.35
CA PRO A 77 -13.24 11.21 -2.22
C PRO A 77 -12.58 10.69 -3.51
N PHE A 78 -12.71 9.38 -3.78
CA PHE A 78 -12.34 8.76 -5.04
C PHE A 78 -13.15 7.48 -5.27
N GLY A 79 -13.40 7.16 -6.54
CA GLY A 79 -14.25 6.04 -6.93
C GLY A 79 -15.70 6.18 -6.43
N PRO A 80 -16.46 5.08 -6.36
CA PRO A 80 -17.84 5.09 -5.88
C PRO A 80 -17.95 5.60 -4.45
N ARG A 81 -18.93 6.42 -4.12
CA ARG A 81 -19.12 6.94 -2.75
C ARG A 81 -19.45 5.86 -1.74
N ARG A 82 -20.20 4.81 -2.14
CA ARG A 82 -20.50 3.64 -1.31
C ARG A 82 -19.25 2.84 -0.98
N TYR A 83 -19.31 2.06 0.11
CA TYR A 83 -18.25 1.10 0.44
C TYR A 83 -18.06 0.07 -0.68
N VAL A 84 -16.81 -0.16 -1.09
CA VAL A 84 -16.41 -1.22 -2.03
C VAL A 84 -15.18 -1.94 -1.51
N ARG A 85 -15.08 -3.23 -1.82
CA ARG A 85 -13.95 -4.07 -1.41
C ARG A 85 -12.67 -3.65 -2.16
N LYS A 86 -11.53 -3.89 -1.54
CA LYS A 86 -10.21 -3.51 -2.08
C LYS A 86 -9.93 -4.03 -3.50
N GLU A 87 -10.46 -5.19 -3.84
CA GLU A 87 -10.28 -5.77 -5.16
C GLU A 87 -10.88 -4.89 -6.28
N HIS A 88 -11.86 -4.05 -5.95
CA HIS A 88 -12.53 -3.14 -6.88
C HIS A 88 -11.99 -1.70 -6.85
N LEU A 89 -11.01 -1.39 -6.00
CA LEU A 89 -10.43 -0.04 -5.91
C LEU A 89 -9.41 0.26 -7.00
N TRP A 90 -8.82 -0.76 -7.61
CA TRP A 90 -7.71 -0.61 -8.55
C TRP A 90 -7.96 0.33 -9.73
N GLY A 91 -9.18 0.37 -10.27
CA GLY A 91 -9.56 1.26 -11.36
C GLY A 91 -9.63 2.74 -10.98
N HIS A 92 -9.64 3.06 -9.68
CA HIS A 92 -9.82 4.41 -9.17
C HIS A 92 -8.54 4.99 -8.52
N LEU A 93 -7.43 4.24 -8.48
CA LEU A 93 -6.23 4.67 -7.74
C LEU A 93 -5.50 5.83 -8.42
N ASP A 94 -5.58 5.95 -9.76
CA ASP A 94 -4.99 7.08 -10.49
C ASP A 94 -5.71 8.39 -10.18
N HIS A 95 -7.05 8.37 -10.06
CA HIS A 95 -7.82 9.52 -9.55
C HIS A 95 -7.39 9.90 -8.12
N LEU A 96 -7.14 8.91 -7.26
CA LEU A 96 -6.65 9.20 -5.92
C LEU A 96 -5.26 9.85 -5.94
N VAL A 97 -4.35 9.43 -6.82
CA VAL A 97 -3.04 10.08 -6.99
C VAL A 97 -3.23 11.57 -7.28
N ASP A 98 -4.10 11.89 -8.23
CA ASP A 98 -4.36 13.26 -8.67
C ASP A 98 -5.03 14.09 -7.57
N ARG A 99 -6.01 13.52 -6.84
CA ARG A 99 -6.63 14.17 -5.67
C ARG A 99 -5.64 14.42 -4.53
N CYS A 100 -4.71 13.49 -4.30
CA CYS A 100 -3.64 13.70 -3.33
C CYS A 100 -2.71 14.82 -3.74
N LEU A 101 -2.37 14.97 -5.03
CA LEU A 101 -1.55 16.07 -5.53
C LEU A 101 -2.21 17.42 -5.26
N SER A 102 -3.50 17.58 -5.57
CA SER A 102 -4.27 18.79 -5.29
C SER A 102 -4.30 19.09 -3.79
N LEU A 103 -4.64 18.09 -2.97
CA LEU A 103 -4.70 18.24 -1.51
C LEU A 103 -3.35 18.67 -0.90
N LEU A 104 -2.24 18.11 -1.39
CA LEU A 104 -0.88 18.44 -0.94
C LEU A 104 -0.47 19.86 -1.39
N GLY A 105 -0.92 20.29 -2.57
CA GLY A 105 -0.65 21.63 -3.07
C GLY A 105 -1.43 22.73 -2.34
N GLU A 106 -2.71 22.49 -2.07
CA GLU A 106 -3.63 23.51 -1.59
C GLU A 106 -3.66 23.65 -0.05
N SER A 107 -3.66 22.56 0.69
CA SER A 107 -4.04 22.61 2.11
C SER A 107 -3.14 21.87 3.08
N VAL A 108 -2.43 20.84 2.64
CA VAL A 108 -1.63 20.00 3.52
C VAL A 108 -0.16 20.38 3.53
N GLY A 109 0.37 20.83 2.40
CA GLY A 109 1.80 21.04 2.16
C GLY A 109 2.56 19.72 1.93
N LEU A 110 3.79 19.82 1.45
CA LEU A 110 4.62 18.66 1.10
C LEU A 110 5.10 17.92 2.35
N PRO A 111 4.81 16.62 2.48
CA PRO A 111 5.32 15.80 3.58
C PRO A 111 6.81 15.50 3.39
N HIS A 112 7.54 15.27 4.48
CA HIS A 112 8.94 14.85 4.43
C HIS A 112 9.08 13.39 3.97
N VAL A 113 8.07 12.56 4.22
CA VAL A 113 8.05 11.12 3.90
C VAL A 113 6.62 10.65 3.65
N LEU A 114 6.45 9.76 2.69
CA LEU A 114 5.22 8.99 2.47
C LEU A 114 5.36 7.63 3.13
N HIS A 115 4.33 7.15 3.81
CA HIS A 115 4.29 5.78 4.33
C HIS A 115 3.02 5.09 3.85
N SER A 116 3.17 4.08 3.01
CA SER A 116 2.06 3.33 2.43
C SER A 116 1.87 1.98 3.13
N HIS A 117 0.61 1.61 3.33
CA HIS A 117 0.20 0.38 3.97
C HIS A 117 -0.63 -0.47 3.02
N TYR A 118 -0.13 -1.65 2.64
CA TYR A 118 -0.69 -2.57 1.67
C TYR A 118 -0.47 -2.15 0.20
N ALA A 119 -0.81 -3.05 -0.75
CA ALA A 119 -0.49 -2.93 -2.17
C ALA A 119 -1.15 -1.73 -2.88
N ASP A 120 -2.42 -1.44 -2.59
CA ASP A 120 -3.16 -0.31 -3.17
C ASP A 120 -2.55 1.04 -2.77
N ALA A 121 -2.28 1.22 -1.48
CA ALA A 121 -1.57 2.38 -0.97
C ALA A 121 -0.10 2.41 -1.43
N GLY A 122 0.52 1.24 -1.63
CA GLY A 122 1.84 1.09 -2.22
C GLY A 122 1.90 1.69 -3.62
N TYR A 123 0.92 1.37 -4.47
CA TYR A 123 0.80 1.94 -5.81
C TYR A 123 0.70 3.46 -5.76
N VAL A 124 -0.26 4.00 -4.99
CA VAL A 124 -0.46 5.46 -4.87
C VAL A 124 0.79 6.15 -4.31
N GLY A 125 1.37 5.59 -3.24
CA GLY A 125 2.61 6.10 -2.64
C GLY A 125 3.79 6.11 -3.62
N THR A 126 3.86 5.11 -4.50
CA THR A 126 4.88 5.02 -5.55
C THR A 126 4.73 6.14 -6.57
N GLN A 127 3.51 6.38 -7.07
CA GLN A 127 3.26 7.46 -8.03
C GLN A 127 3.54 8.82 -7.39
N LEU A 128 3.01 9.10 -6.20
CA LEU A 128 3.28 10.34 -5.48
C LEU A 128 4.79 10.55 -5.20
N SER A 129 5.51 9.49 -4.81
CA SER A 129 6.96 9.55 -4.61
C SER A 129 7.72 9.87 -5.89
N ARG A 130 7.27 9.32 -7.04
CA ARG A 130 7.85 9.62 -8.36
C ARG A 130 7.60 11.06 -8.78
N ILE A 131 6.36 11.56 -8.61
CA ILE A 131 5.96 12.91 -9.02
C ILE A 131 6.61 13.98 -8.13
N LEU A 132 6.60 13.79 -6.82
CA LEU A 132 7.02 14.79 -5.84
C LEU A 132 8.49 14.66 -5.41
N GLY A 133 9.14 13.53 -5.72
CA GLY A 133 10.50 13.25 -5.26
C GLY A 133 10.65 12.95 -3.77
N ILE A 134 9.54 12.67 -3.08
CA ILE A 134 9.49 12.39 -1.64
C ILE A 134 9.82 10.91 -1.38
N PRO A 135 10.66 10.57 -0.39
CA PRO A 135 10.97 9.18 -0.07
C PRO A 135 9.74 8.41 0.41
N LEU A 136 9.63 7.15 -0.05
CA LEU A 136 8.55 6.22 0.29
C LEU A 136 9.03 5.20 1.32
N VAL A 137 8.27 5.04 2.39
CA VAL A 137 8.29 3.91 3.33
C VAL A 137 7.10 3.00 3.01
N HIS A 138 7.26 1.70 3.09
CA HIS A 138 6.19 0.74 2.78
C HIS A 138 6.06 -0.35 3.83
N THR A 139 4.84 -0.72 4.19
CA THR A 139 4.48 -1.89 5.02
C THR A 139 3.44 -2.72 4.29
N GLY A 140 3.72 -4.02 4.07
CA GLY A 140 2.88 -4.87 3.21
C GLY A 140 1.61 -5.42 3.84
N HIS A 141 1.60 -5.71 5.14
CA HIS A 141 0.54 -6.37 5.92
C HIS A 141 0.11 -7.75 5.42
N SER A 142 -0.10 -7.91 4.13
CA SER A 142 -0.41 -9.15 3.44
C SER A 142 0.16 -9.07 2.04
N LEU A 143 0.79 -10.13 1.57
CA LEU A 143 1.51 -10.12 0.31
C LEU A 143 0.78 -10.94 -0.77
N GLY A 144 0.74 -10.40 -1.99
CA GLY A 144 0.02 -10.98 -3.11
C GLY A 144 0.52 -12.36 -3.50
N ARG A 145 1.85 -12.53 -3.66
CA ARG A 145 2.47 -13.83 -4.01
C ARG A 145 2.14 -14.91 -2.99
N VAL A 146 2.28 -14.59 -1.69
CA VAL A 146 1.98 -15.52 -0.59
C VAL A 146 0.50 -15.90 -0.56
N LYS A 147 -0.40 -14.92 -0.70
CA LYS A 147 -1.85 -15.18 -0.70
C LYS A 147 -2.28 -16.01 -1.93
N ARG A 148 -1.75 -15.67 -3.11
CA ARG A 148 -2.01 -16.43 -4.35
C ARG A 148 -1.56 -17.87 -4.20
N GLN A 149 -0.34 -18.13 -3.73
CA GLN A 149 0.19 -19.48 -3.55
C GLN A 149 -0.69 -20.29 -2.59
N ARG A 150 -1.07 -19.73 -1.44
CA ARG A 150 -1.97 -20.41 -0.47
C ARG A 150 -3.33 -20.80 -1.07
N LEU A 151 -3.86 -19.98 -1.98
CA LEU A 151 -5.13 -20.30 -2.65
C LEU A 151 -4.96 -21.42 -3.70
N LEU A 152 -3.81 -21.46 -4.39
CA LEU A 152 -3.47 -22.56 -5.30
C LEU A 152 -3.26 -23.86 -4.52
N ASP A 153 -2.52 -23.82 -3.42
CA ASP A 153 -2.28 -24.99 -2.54
C ASP A 153 -3.59 -25.53 -1.95
N ALA A 154 -4.59 -24.65 -1.74
CA ALA A 154 -5.95 -25.03 -1.34
C ALA A 154 -6.80 -25.57 -2.50
N GLY A 155 -6.22 -25.84 -3.67
CA GLY A 155 -6.89 -26.45 -4.83
C GLY A 155 -7.78 -25.51 -5.65
N ARG A 156 -7.70 -24.17 -5.45
CA ARG A 156 -8.49 -23.22 -6.23
C ARG A 156 -7.88 -23.03 -7.64
N ARG A 157 -8.76 -22.95 -8.65
CA ARG A 157 -8.33 -22.75 -10.04
C ARG A 157 -7.76 -21.35 -10.24
N GLU A 158 -6.59 -21.24 -10.90
CA GLU A 158 -5.89 -19.98 -11.14
C GLU A 158 -6.76 -18.91 -11.80
N ALA A 159 -7.52 -19.27 -12.84
CA ALA A 159 -8.41 -18.34 -13.52
C ALA A 159 -9.53 -17.77 -12.60
N ALA A 160 -10.01 -18.56 -11.64
CA ALA A 160 -11.00 -18.09 -10.65
C ALA A 160 -10.37 -17.15 -9.62
N ILE A 161 -9.15 -17.48 -9.19
CA ILE A 161 -8.34 -16.65 -8.29
C ILE A 161 -8.08 -15.28 -8.93
N GLU A 162 -7.64 -15.27 -10.19
CA GLU A 162 -7.31 -14.04 -10.89
C GLU A 162 -8.53 -13.14 -11.11
N ARG A 163 -9.66 -13.71 -11.54
CA ARG A 163 -10.92 -12.96 -11.67
C ARG A 163 -11.40 -12.33 -10.37
N GLN A 164 -11.19 -12.99 -9.24
CA GLN A 164 -11.66 -12.51 -7.94
C GLN A 164 -10.71 -11.48 -7.32
N PHE A 165 -9.39 -11.66 -7.45
CA PHE A 165 -8.39 -10.95 -6.66
C PHE A 165 -7.44 -10.08 -7.48
N ASN A 166 -7.40 -10.24 -8.82
CA ASN A 166 -6.50 -9.51 -9.73
C ASN A 166 -5.04 -9.51 -9.24
N PHE A 167 -4.50 -10.70 -8.94
CA PHE A 167 -3.16 -10.82 -8.37
C PHE A 167 -2.05 -10.35 -9.31
N ARG A 168 -2.25 -10.42 -10.63
CA ARG A 168 -1.26 -9.91 -11.59
C ARG A 168 -1.01 -8.43 -11.37
N ARG A 169 -2.10 -7.62 -11.32
CA ARG A 169 -2.00 -6.17 -11.08
C ARG A 169 -1.47 -5.88 -9.68
N ARG A 170 -1.94 -6.61 -8.67
CA ARG A 170 -1.50 -6.45 -7.29
C ARG A 170 -0.01 -6.73 -7.12
N ILE A 171 0.50 -7.87 -7.64
CA ILE A 171 1.90 -8.27 -7.53
C ILE A 171 2.80 -7.28 -8.31
N ALA A 172 2.36 -6.83 -9.49
CA ALA A 172 3.08 -5.81 -10.25
C ALA A 172 3.22 -4.50 -9.43
N ALA A 173 2.15 -4.05 -8.77
CA ALA A 173 2.19 -2.88 -7.90
C ALA A 173 3.09 -3.07 -6.67
N GLU A 174 3.09 -4.25 -6.06
CA GLU A 174 3.99 -4.60 -4.95
C GLU A 174 5.46 -4.57 -5.42
N GLU A 175 5.77 -5.12 -6.60
CA GLU A 175 7.12 -5.04 -7.19
C GLU A 175 7.56 -3.60 -7.46
N GLU A 176 6.70 -2.78 -8.06
CA GLU A 176 7.00 -1.35 -8.29
C GLU A 176 7.20 -0.59 -6.97
N THR A 177 6.41 -0.91 -5.96
CA THR A 177 6.52 -0.31 -4.62
C THR A 177 7.86 -0.66 -3.99
N LEU A 178 8.30 -1.91 -4.06
CA LEU A 178 9.60 -2.36 -3.56
C LEU A 178 10.76 -1.70 -4.30
N GLU A 179 10.65 -1.49 -5.61
CA GLU A 179 11.65 -0.78 -6.40
C GLU A 179 11.81 0.68 -5.92
N GLN A 180 10.69 1.37 -5.69
CA GLN A 180 10.66 2.78 -5.31
C GLN A 180 10.94 3.01 -3.82
N ALA A 181 10.56 2.08 -2.94
CA ALA A 181 10.66 2.24 -1.50
C ALA A 181 12.10 2.51 -1.04
N SER A 182 12.26 3.57 -0.25
CA SER A 182 13.50 3.90 0.46
C SER A 182 13.70 3.06 1.72
N LEU A 183 12.58 2.54 2.27
CA LEU A 183 12.52 1.66 3.44
C LEU A 183 11.28 0.76 3.34
N VAL A 184 11.45 -0.54 3.57
CA VAL A 184 10.37 -1.50 3.77
C VAL A 184 10.35 -1.88 5.25
N VAL A 185 9.20 -1.74 5.90
CA VAL A 185 8.98 -2.13 7.28
C VAL A 185 8.26 -3.47 7.32
N ALA A 186 8.84 -4.45 7.97
CA ALA A 186 8.27 -5.77 8.20
C ALA A 186 8.08 -6.02 9.70
N SER A 187 7.17 -6.91 10.05
CA SER A 187 6.85 -7.25 11.43
C SER A 187 7.83 -8.25 12.03
N THR A 188 8.41 -9.13 11.21
CA THR A 188 9.32 -10.21 11.63
C THR A 188 10.44 -10.43 10.62
N VAL A 189 11.48 -11.13 11.05
CA VAL A 189 12.56 -11.58 10.16
C VAL A 189 12.04 -12.56 9.10
N GLU A 190 11.16 -13.49 9.50
CA GLU A 190 10.55 -14.45 8.59
C GLU A 190 9.75 -13.78 7.46
N GLU A 191 9.06 -12.66 7.76
CA GLU A 191 8.36 -11.87 6.73
C GLU A 191 9.33 -11.36 5.67
N ILE A 192 10.51 -10.87 6.07
CA ILE A 192 11.54 -10.42 5.13
C ILE A 192 12.10 -11.58 4.31
N GLU A 193 12.51 -12.66 4.97
CA GLU A 193 13.25 -13.76 4.34
C GLU A 193 12.35 -14.62 3.44
N ARG A 194 11.17 -15.02 3.93
CA ARG A 194 10.28 -15.97 3.26
C ARG A 194 9.21 -15.30 2.42
N GLN A 195 8.61 -14.21 2.92
CA GLN A 195 7.48 -13.61 2.23
C GLN A 195 7.95 -12.56 1.23
N TRP A 196 8.66 -11.52 1.68
CA TRP A 196 9.25 -10.53 0.80
C TRP A 196 10.38 -11.07 -0.06
N GLY A 197 11.14 -12.06 0.42
CA GLY A 197 12.19 -12.75 -0.34
C GLY A 197 11.72 -13.42 -1.62
N SER A 198 10.40 -13.65 -1.77
CA SER A 198 9.81 -14.14 -3.01
C SER A 198 9.68 -13.08 -4.12
N TYR A 199 9.89 -11.79 -3.79
CA TYR A 199 9.81 -10.67 -4.72
C TYR A 199 11.17 -10.31 -5.29
N GLU A 200 11.21 -10.00 -6.60
CA GLU A 200 12.45 -9.70 -7.31
C GLU A 200 13.06 -8.34 -6.93
N ASN A 201 12.20 -7.37 -6.57
CA ASN A 201 12.61 -6.00 -6.26
C ASN A 201 12.93 -5.77 -4.79
N LEU A 202 12.82 -6.78 -3.93
CA LEU A 202 13.25 -6.63 -2.55
C LEU A 202 14.74 -6.30 -2.49
N ARG A 203 15.07 -5.26 -1.74
CA ARG A 203 16.44 -4.92 -1.38
C ARG A 203 16.63 -5.14 0.11
N PRO A 204 17.28 -6.22 0.54
CA PRO A 204 17.39 -6.55 1.96
C PRO A 204 17.96 -5.42 2.81
N ARG A 205 18.90 -4.62 2.28
CA ARG A 205 19.48 -3.44 2.97
C ARG A 205 18.48 -2.31 3.21
N ARG A 206 17.31 -2.34 2.58
CA ARG A 206 16.21 -1.39 2.77
C ARG A 206 15.05 -1.97 3.59
N ALA A 207 15.10 -3.26 3.91
CA ALA A 207 14.12 -3.92 4.76
C ALA A 207 14.57 -3.84 6.23
N LEU A 208 13.63 -3.53 7.11
CA LEU A 208 13.87 -3.41 8.54
C LEU A 208 12.72 -4.01 9.32
N VAL A 209 13.04 -4.85 10.30
CA VAL A 209 12.05 -5.38 11.24
C VAL A 209 11.73 -4.32 12.30
N ILE A 210 10.49 -3.85 12.27
CA ILE A 210 9.90 -3.01 13.31
C ILE A 210 8.57 -3.67 13.71
N PRO A 211 8.55 -4.46 14.78
CA PRO A 211 7.34 -5.15 15.21
C PRO A 211 6.20 -4.17 15.52
N PRO A 212 4.94 -4.54 15.28
CA PRO A 212 3.78 -3.74 15.69
C PRO A 212 3.82 -3.38 17.17
N GLY A 213 3.40 -2.15 17.49
CA GLY A 213 3.25 -1.71 18.86
C GLY A 213 1.97 -2.23 19.50
N ILE A 214 1.98 -2.38 20.84
CA ILE A 214 0.76 -2.59 21.62
C ILE A 214 0.58 -1.48 22.64
N ASP A 215 -0.67 -1.32 23.09
CA ASP A 215 -1.00 -0.42 24.20
C ASP A 215 -0.74 -1.09 25.55
N THR A 216 0.40 -0.75 26.16
CA THR A 216 0.80 -1.25 27.47
C THR A 216 0.03 -0.65 28.64
N SER A 217 -0.84 0.34 28.41
CA SER A 217 -1.78 0.82 29.43
C SER A 217 -3.01 -0.07 29.53
N ARG A 218 -3.49 -0.57 28.41
CA ARG A 218 -4.59 -1.53 28.33
C ARG A 218 -4.16 -2.92 28.81
N PHE A 219 -3.02 -3.38 28.33
CA PHE A 219 -2.41 -4.67 28.69
C PHE A 219 -1.34 -4.47 29.76
N SER A 220 -1.70 -4.65 31.01
CA SER A 220 -0.86 -4.44 32.19
C SER A 220 -1.12 -5.52 33.25
N PRO A 221 -0.17 -5.79 34.14
CA PRO A 221 -0.37 -6.71 35.26
C PRO A 221 -1.56 -6.31 36.13
N PRO A 222 -2.16 -7.26 36.88
CA PRO A 222 -3.23 -6.96 37.81
C PRO A 222 -2.74 -5.96 38.89
N ALA A 223 -3.56 -4.94 39.18
CA ALA A 223 -3.31 -3.97 40.23
C ALA A 223 -3.98 -4.43 41.51
N GLY A 224 -3.22 -4.81 42.54
CA GLY A 224 -3.72 -5.21 43.86
C GLY A 224 -4.20 -6.66 43.95
N SER A 225 -4.83 -6.99 45.09
CA SER A 225 -5.28 -8.34 45.45
C SER A 225 -6.75 -8.66 45.09
N ASN A 226 -7.50 -7.71 44.54
CA ASN A 226 -8.88 -7.93 44.19
C ASN A 226 -9.00 -8.86 42.99
N ALA A 227 -9.97 -9.80 43.05
CA ALA A 227 -10.28 -10.69 41.91
C ALA A 227 -10.56 -9.80 40.67
N PRO A 228 -9.91 -10.09 39.53
CA PRO A 228 -10.15 -9.32 38.31
C PRO A 228 -11.63 -9.40 37.92
N GLU A 229 -12.18 -8.26 37.47
CA GLU A 229 -13.51 -8.22 36.84
C GLU A 229 -13.63 -9.32 35.77
N GLY A 230 -14.70 -10.09 35.78
CA GLY A 230 -14.98 -11.13 34.80
C GLY A 230 -14.54 -12.55 35.16
N ALA A 231 -14.08 -12.81 36.40
CA ALA A 231 -13.78 -14.18 36.82
C ALA A 231 -15.01 -15.11 36.77
N GLU A 232 -16.20 -14.63 37.17
CA GLU A 232 -17.43 -15.42 37.32
C GLU A 232 -17.87 -16.14 36.03
N TRP A 233 -17.72 -15.50 34.86
CA TRP A 233 -18.16 -16.11 33.60
C TRP A 233 -17.21 -17.22 33.08
N ILE A 234 -15.99 -17.30 33.58
CA ILE A 234 -15.05 -18.40 33.38
C ILE A 234 -15.23 -19.48 34.48
N ASP A 235 -15.36 -19.04 35.73
CA ASP A 235 -15.37 -19.91 36.89
C ASP A 235 -16.57 -20.89 36.92
N ARG A 236 -17.69 -20.49 36.35
CA ARG A 236 -18.88 -21.36 36.21
C ARG A 236 -18.63 -22.68 35.45
N PHE A 237 -17.54 -22.76 34.67
CA PHE A 237 -17.16 -23.98 33.95
C PHE A 237 -16.21 -24.90 34.74
N LEU A 238 -15.66 -24.40 35.86
CA LEU A 238 -14.54 -25.04 36.54
C LEU A 238 -14.94 -25.52 37.94
N ARG A 239 -14.54 -26.75 38.29
CA ARG A 239 -14.76 -27.30 39.65
C ARG A 239 -13.80 -26.67 40.67
N GLU A 240 -12.57 -26.38 40.25
CA GLU A 240 -11.51 -25.80 41.07
C GLU A 240 -10.93 -24.54 40.42
N PRO A 241 -11.68 -23.42 40.39
CA PRO A 241 -11.29 -22.21 39.63
C PRO A 241 -10.00 -21.57 40.12
N GLY A 242 -9.55 -21.85 41.35
CA GLY A 242 -8.29 -21.35 41.92
C GLY A 242 -7.02 -21.96 41.35
N LYS A 243 -7.08 -23.05 40.58
CA LYS A 243 -5.91 -23.68 39.93
C LYS A 243 -5.29 -22.76 38.87
N PRO A 244 -3.98 -22.89 38.58
CA PRO A 244 -3.34 -22.23 37.47
C PRO A 244 -4.14 -22.38 36.17
N MET A 245 -4.18 -21.30 35.38
CA MET A 245 -5.02 -21.21 34.18
C MET A 245 -4.15 -21.27 32.92
N ILE A 246 -4.31 -22.30 32.10
CA ILE A 246 -3.72 -22.38 30.76
C ILE A 246 -4.71 -21.70 29.81
N LEU A 247 -4.38 -20.50 29.36
CA LEU A 247 -5.26 -19.67 28.53
C LEU A 247 -4.85 -19.75 27.06
N ALA A 248 -5.77 -20.19 26.20
CA ALA A 248 -5.67 -20.04 24.75
C ALA A 248 -6.73 -19.07 24.25
N LEU A 249 -6.32 -18.04 23.50
CA LEU A 249 -7.21 -17.03 22.92
C LEU A 249 -6.87 -16.80 21.45
N CYS A 250 -7.81 -17.16 20.55
CA CYS A 250 -7.64 -17.01 19.11
C CYS A 250 -8.98 -17.12 18.36
N ARG A 251 -8.97 -16.88 17.05
CA ARG A 251 -10.11 -17.18 16.18
C ARG A 251 -10.27 -18.69 16.01
N PRO A 252 -11.51 -19.20 15.82
CA PRO A 252 -11.77 -20.63 15.60
C PRO A 252 -11.39 -21.02 14.16
N ALA A 253 -10.12 -21.24 13.92
CA ALA A 253 -9.58 -21.65 12.63
C ALA A 253 -8.69 -22.90 12.78
N PRO A 254 -8.73 -23.87 11.84
CA PRO A 254 -7.96 -25.12 11.94
C PRO A 254 -6.47 -24.90 12.17
N LYS A 255 -5.89 -23.88 11.52
CA LYS A 255 -4.47 -23.49 11.68
C LYS A 255 -4.11 -23.04 13.10
N LYS A 256 -5.07 -22.67 13.94
CA LYS A 256 -4.85 -22.34 15.36
C LYS A 256 -4.70 -23.56 16.25
N ASN A 257 -5.00 -24.75 15.72
CA ASN A 257 -4.60 -26.05 16.26
C ASN A 257 -5.08 -26.32 17.70
N LEU A 258 -6.24 -25.76 18.07
CA LEU A 258 -6.80 -25.91 19.43
C LEU A 258 -7.14 -27.35 19.77
N ALA A 259 -7.58 -28.17 18.80
CA ALA A 259 -7.88 -29.57 19.01
C ALA A 259 -6.65 -30.32 19.55
N ARG A 260 -5.48 -30.08 18.98
CA ARG A 260 -4.23 -30.69 19.44
C ARG A 260 -3.83 -30.27 20.85
N LEU A 261 -4.14 -29.02 21.22
CA LEU A 261 -3.95 -28.53 22.60
C LEU A 261 -4.88 -29.29 23.57
N VAL A 262 -6.15 -29.48 23.23
CA VAL A 262 -7.10 -30.23 24.03
C VAL A 262 -6.65 -31.69 24.20
N GLU A 263 -6.22 -32.34 23.12
CA GLU A 263 -5.66 -33.70 23.17
C GLU A 263 -4.43 -33.78 24.10
N ALA A 264 -3.49 -32.85 23.97
CA ALA A 264 -2.30 -32.78 24.83
C ALA A 264 -2.66 -32.64 26.32
N TYR A 265 -3.63 -31.77 26.62
CA TYR A 265 -4.14 -31.58 27.97
C TYR A 265 -4.88 -32.80 28.47
N ALA A 266 -5.74 -33.41 27.65
CA ALA A 266 -6.59 -34.55 28.00
C ALA A 266 -5.82 -35.84 28.29
N THR A 267 -4.73 -36.08 27.58
CA THR A 267 -3.93 -37.31 27.70
C THR A 267 -2.89 -37.28 28.83
N ASP A 268 -2.62 -36.11 29.41
CA ASP A 268 -1.65 -35.95 30.50
C ASP A 268 -2.37 -35.74 31.85
N ALA A 269 -2.40 -36.79 32.69
CA ALA A 269 -3.09 -36.77 33.97
C ALA A 269 -2.53 -35.73 34.95
N GLU A 270 -1.20 -35.55 34.97
CA GLU A 270 -0.53 -34.59 35.85
C GLU A 270 -0.94 -33.16 35.50
N LEU A 271 -0.98 -32.84 34.20
CA LEU A 271 -1.38 -31.51 33.72
C LEU A 271 -2.83 -31.19 34.09
N ARG A 272 -3.75 -32.16 33.96
CA ARG A 272 -5.16 -32.02 34.36
C ARG A 272 -5.35 -31.82 35.88
N GLU A 273 -4.46 -32.34 36.68
CA GLU A 273 -4.51 -32.14 38.14
C GLU A 273 -3.91 -30.80 38.55
N ARG A 274 -2.92 -30.30 37.81
CA ARG A 274 -2.21 -29.05 38.14
C ARG A 274 -2.90 -27.78 37.69
N ALA A 275 -3.63 -27.81 36.55
CA ALA A 275 -4.12 -26.58 35.92
C ALA A 275 -5.47 -26.78 35.23
N ASN A 276 -6.23 -25.72 35.09
CA ASN A 276 -7.42 -25.65 34.24
C ASN A 276 -7.05 -25.15 32.82
N LEU A 277 -7.75 -25.66 31.80
CA LEU A 277 -7.66 -25.18 30.44
C LEU A 277 -8.79 -24.19 30.13
N VAL A 278 -8.46 -23.03 29.57
CA VAL A 278 -9.44 -22.02 29.16
C VAL A 278 -9.29 -21.72 27.69
N LEU A 279 -10.31 -22.01 26.93
CA LEU A 279 -10.37 -21.84 25.48
C LEU A 279 -11.30 -20.69 25.11
N VAL A 280 -10.76 -19.59 24.60
CA VAL A 280 -11.54 -18.46 24.08
C VAL A 280 -11.36 -18.43 22.56
N ALA A 281 -12.32 -19.04 21.84
CA ALA A 281 -12.21 -19.30 20.42
C ALA A 281 -13.35 -18.62 19.64
N GLY A 282 -13.25 -17.29 19.52
CA GLY A 282 -14.28 -16.49 18.85
C GLY A 282 -15.63 -16.48 19.60
N ASN A 283 -16.64 -15.92 18.95
CA ASN A 283 -17.99 -15.84 19.47
C ASN A 283 -18.91 -16.80 18.68
N ARG A 284 -19.85 -17.45 19.37
CA ARG A 284 -20.85 -18.31 18.75
C ARG A 284 -22.19 -18.22 19.48
N ASP A 285 -23.26 -18.06 18.74
CA ASP A 285 -24.65 -18.16 19.26
C ASP A 285 -25.23 -19.56 19.00
N ASP A 286 -25.31 -19.93 17.73
CA ASP A 286 -25.71 -21.25 17.27
C ASP A 286 -24.69 -21.79 16.26
N LEU A 287 -24.13 -22.96 16.54
CA LEU A 287 -23.14 -23.62 15.66
C LEU A 287 -23.68 -23.88 14.26
N ARG A 288 -25.00 -24.13 14.13
CA ARG A 288 -25.63 -24.41 12.83
C ARG A 288 -25.59 -23.21 11.88
N THR A 289 -25.57 -22.00 12.43
CA THR A 289 -25.50 -20.74 11.65
C THR A 289 -24.09 -20.22 11.43
N SER A 290 -23.08 -20.83 12.08
CA SER A 290 -21.68 -20.45 11.93
C SER A 290 -21.13 -20.83 10.55
N GLU A 291 -20.09 -20.11 10.10
CA GLU A 291 -19.33 -20.47 8.91
C GLU A 291 -18.82 -21.92 8.99
N PRO A 292 -18.76 -22.66 7.86
CA PRO A 292 -18.43 -24.10 7.86
C PRO A 292 -17.09 -24.43 8.54
N GLU A 293 -16.07 -23.61 8.35
CA GLU A 293 -14.74 -23.79 8.94
C GLU A 293 -14.78 -23.60 10.46
N GLU A 294 -15.44 -22.55 10.95
CA GLU A 294 -15.60 -22.28 12.38
C GLU A 294 -16.44 -23.33 13.07
N ARG A 295 -17.54 -23.74 12.43
CA ARG A 295 -18.41 -24.83 12.91
C ARG A 295 -17.61 -26.10 13.13
N ARG A 296 -16.75 -26.47 12.15
CA ARG A 296 -15.91 -27.68 12.28
C ARG A 296 -14.99 -27.58 13.49
N VAL A 297 -14.31 -26.45 13.70
CA VAL A 297 -13.41 -26.27 14.85
C VAL A 297 -14.18 -26.36 16.17
N HIS A 298 -15.29 -25.64 16.29
CA HIS A 298 -16.09 -25.66 17.50
C HIS A 298 -16.67 -27.04 17.80
N SER A 299 -17.17 -27.76 16.79
CA SER A 299 -17.71 -29.13 16.95
C SER A 299 -16.63 -30.11 17.41
N GLU A 300 -15.44 -30.00 16.85
CA GLU A 300 -14.29 -30.83 17.26
C GLU A 300 -13.87 -30.55 18.70
N LEU A 301 -13.82 -29.30 19.14
CA LEU A 301 -13.50 -28.96 20.53
C LEU A 301 -14.56 -29.53 21.51
N LEU A 302 -15.84 -29.38 21.19
CA LEU A 302 -16.92 -29.94 22.02
C LEU A 302 -16.85 -31.47 22.08
N TYR A 303 -16.62 -32.14 20.95
CA TYR A 303 -16.41 -33.55 20.86
C TYR A 303 -15.25 -34.05 21.76
N LEU A 304 -14.11 -33.35 21.71
CA LEU A 304 -12.93 -33.70 22.51
C LEU A 304 -13.15 -33.46 24.01
N ILE A 305 -13.87 -32.40 24.39
CA ILE A 305 -14.25 -32.16 25.80
C ILE A 305 -15.13 -33.30 26.34
N ASP A 306 -16.10 -33.74 25.56
CA ASP A 306 -16.99 -34.85 25.92
C ASP A 306 -16.24 -36.19 25.94
N LYS A 307 -15.51 -36.51 24.84
CA LYS A 307 -14.74 -37.75 24.69
C LYS A 307 -13.80 -38.05 25.85
N TYR A 308 -13.15 -37.01 26.40
CA TYR A 308 -12.16 -37.15 27.46
C TYR A 308 -12.72 -36.78 28.86
N ASP A 309 -14.02 -36.57 29.00
CA ASP A 309 -14.69 -36.16 30.26
C ASP A 309 -13.97 -34.97 30.94
N LEU A 310 -13.79 -33.89 30.20
CA LEU A 310 -13.08 -32.71 30.70
C LEU A 310 -14.01 -31.69 31.38
N TYR A 311 -15.22 -32.08 31.73
CA TYR A 311 -16.20 -31.25 32.42
C TYR A 311 -15.67 -30.79 33.79
N GLY A 312 -15.75 -29.50 34.06
CA GLY A 312 -15.20 -28.90 35.28
C GLY A 312 -13.69 -28.67 35.28
N LYS A 313 -12.96 -29.03 34.20
CA LYS A 313 -11.54 -28.81 33.99
C LYS A 313 -11.23 -27.88 32.80
N VAL A 314 -12.19 -27.78 31.87
CA VAL A 314 -12.10 -26.93 30.68
C VAL A 314 -13.20 -25.87 30.68
N ALA A 315 -12.82 -24.61 30.60
CA ALA A 315 -13.76 -23.52 30.34
C ALA A 315 -13.76 -23.18 28.85
N PHE A 316 -14.94 -23.26 28.21
CA PHE A 316 -15.13 -22.95 26.79
C PHE A 316 -16.33 -22.01 26.59
N PRO A 317 -16.25 -20.74 26.96
CA PRO A 317 -17.34 -19.79 26.88
C PRO A 317 -17.80 -19.58 25.44
N LYS A 318 -19.09 -19.25 25.27
CA LYS A 318 -19.70 -18.99 23.96
C LYS A 318 -19.31 -17.63 23.38
N GLN A 319 -19.13 -16.64 24.24
CA GLN A 319 -18.95 -15.25 23.85
C GLN A 319 -17.93 -14.58 24.75
N HIS A 320 -17.24 -13.57 24.22
CA HIS A 320 -16.43 -12.61 24.93
C HIS A 320 -16.47 -11.28 24.19
N ARG A 321 -16.23 -10.19 24.88
CA ARG A 321 -16.10 -8.85 24.30
C ARG A 321 -14.61 -8.50 24.14
N PRO A 322 -14.25 -7.59 23.24
CA PRO A 322 -12.88 -7.09 23.13
C PRO A 322 -12.33 -6.49 24.44
N GLU A 323 -13.22 -5.92 25.29
CA GLU A 323 -12.89 -5.34 26.59
C GLU A 323 -12.48 -6.41 27.60
N ASP A 324 -13.07 -7.59 27.53
CA ASP A 324 -12.84 -8.72 28.47
C ASP A 324 -11.42 -9.29 28.33
N VAL A 325 -10.78 -9.13 27.15
CA VAL A 325 -9.49 -9.76 26.82
C VAL A 325 -8.37 -9.38 27.82
N ALA A 326 -8.26 -8.11 28.15
CA ALA A 326 -7.25 -7.66 29.12
C ALA A 326 -7.53 -8.21 30.53
N GLY A 327 -8.80 -8.30 30.92
CA GLY A 327 -9.26 -8.96 32.14
C GLY A 327 -8.87 -10.44 32.22
N LEU A 328 -9.04 -11.17 31.12
CA LEU A 328 -8.63 -12.59 31.00
C LEU A 328 -7.14 -12.81 31.23
N TYR A 329 -6.29 -11.98 30.62
CA TYR A 329 -4.84 -12.07 30.86
C TYR A 329 -4.49 -11.78 32.31
N ARG A 330 -5.11 -10.74 32.93
CA ARG A 330 -4.93 -10.43 34.36
C ARG A 330 -5.42 -11.56 35.26
N LEU A 331 -6.57 -12.17 34.95
CA LEU A 331 -7.09 -13.32 35.68
C LEU A 331 -6.11 -14.50 35.63
N ALA A 332 -5.63 -14.85 34.43
CA ALA A 332 -4.65 -15.93 34.27
C ALA A 332 -3.33 -15.63 35.02
N THR A 333 -2.87 -14.37 35.00
CA THR A 333 -1.67 -13.93 35.74
C THR A 333 -1.86 -14.06 37.25
N GLY A 334 -3.00 -13.63 37.79
CA GLY A 334 -3.35 -13.74 39.22
C GLY A 334 -3.39 -15.18 39.70
N ARG A 335 -3.79 -16.11 38.85
CA ARG A 335 -3.82 -17.56 39.10
C ARG A 335 -2.49 -18.26 38.78
N ARG A 336 -1.42 -17.53 38.51
CA ARG A 336 -0.11 -18.06 38.12
C ARG A 336 -0.18 -19.02 36.93
N GLY A 337 -1.05 -18.72 35.98
CA GLY A 337 -1.26 -19.50 34.77
C GLY A 337 -0.25 -19.22 33.67
N LEU A 338 -0.59 -19.65 32.46
CA LEU A 338 0.21 -19.51 31.25
C LEU A 338 -0.66 -19.06 30.09
N PHE A 339 -0.09 -18.34 29.14
CA PHE A 339 -0.69 -18.17 27.83
C PHE A 339 -0.14 -19.21 26.85
N VAL A 340 -0.99 -19.94 26.15
CA VAL A 340 -0.58 -20.94 25.16
C VAL A 340 -1.04 -20.56 23.75
N ASN A 341 -0.11 -20.64 22.79
CA ASN A 341 -0.44 -20.49 21.36
C ASN A 341 0.04 -21.73 20.60
N PRO A 342 -0.89 -22.69 20.31
CA PRO A 342 -0.56 -23.96 19.68
C PRO A 342 -0.63 -23.91 18.15
N ALA A 343 -0.71 -22.74 17.54
CA ALA A 343 -0.88 -22.57 16.10
C ALA A 343 0.18 -23.34 15.29
N LEU A 344 -0.23 -23.90 14.14
CA LEU A 344 0.70 -24.56 13.22
C LEU A 344 1.74 -23.59 12.67
N ASN A 345 1.35 -22.34 12.47
CA ASN A 345 2.23 -21.22 12.21
C ASN A 345 1.56 -19.93 12.72
N GLU A 346 2.29 -19.12 13.47
CA GLU A 346 1.84 -17.82 13.96
C GLU A 346 2.73 -16.72 13.36
N PRO A 347 2.25 -15.98 12.34
CA PRO A 347 3.10 -15.01 11.64
C PRO A 347 3.72 -13.95 12.52
N PHE A 348 3.00 -13.44 13.52
CA PHE A 348 3.51 -12.43 14.45
C PHE A 348 3.26 -12.78 15.92
N GLY A 349 2.00 -12.89 16.37
CA GLY A 349 1.64 -13.28 17.72
C GLY A 349 1.31 -12.11 18.66
N LEU A 350 0.42 -11.20 18.25
CA LEU A 350 -0.05 -10.08 19.10
C LEU A 350 -0.56 -10.57 20.46
N THR A 351 -1.33 -11.67 20.49
CA THR A 351 -1.85 -12.24 21.73
C THR A 351 -0.76 -12.69 22.71
N LEU A 352 0.40 -13.12 22.21
CA LEU A 352 1.57 -13.43 23.04
C LEU A 352 2.14 -12.19 23.70
N ILE A 353 2.21 -11.08 22.96
CA ILE A 353 2.72 -9.82 23.45
C ILE A 353 1.75 -9.20 24.46
N GLU A 354 0.45 -9.28 24.21
CA GLU A 354 -0.62 -8.84 25.12
C GLU A 354 -0.56 -9.61 26.46
N ALA A 355 -0.42 -10.94 26.36
CA ALA A 355 -0.25 -11.81 27.54
C ALA A 355 1.02 -11.46 28.33
N ALA A 356 2.16 -11.32 27.63
CA ALA A 356 3.44 -10.95 28.22
C ALA A 356 3.40 -9.57 28.89
N ALA A 357 2.75 -8.58 28.28
CA ALA A 357 2.54 -7.25 28.85
C ALA A 357 1.71 -7.30 30.15
N SER A 358 0.77 -8.24 30.22
CA SER A 358 -0.06 -8.48 31.40
C SER A 358 0.66 -9.33 32.47
N GLY A 359 1.92 -9.69 32.24
CA GLY A 359 2.74 -10.46 33.17
C GLY A 359 2.51 -11.96 33.09
N LEU A 360 1.88 -12.48 32.04
CA LEU A 360 1.61 -13.90 31.85
C LEU A 360 2.73 -14.55 31.02
N PRO A 361 3.45 -15.56 31.55
CA PRO A 361 4.42 -16.33 30.77
C PRO A 361 3.78 -17.03 29.58
N VAL A 362 4.54 -17.19 28.48
CA VAL A 362 4.02 -17.74 27.23
C VAL A 362 4.64 -19.09 26.90
N VAL A 363 3.81 -19.99 26.35
CA VAL A 363 4.22 -21.29 25.81
C VAL A 363 3.66 -21.38 24.41
N ALA A 364 4.51 -21.43 23.38
CA ALA A 364 4.05 -21.19 22.01
C ALA A 364 4.72 -22.07 20.97
N THR A 365 4.09 -22.15 19.81
CA THR A 365 4.70 -22.77 18.63
C THR A 365 6.08 -22.21 18.33
N ARG A 366 6.99 -23.07 17.88
CA ARG A 366 8.30 -22.65 17.38
C ARG A 366 8.27 -22.05 15.97
N ASP A 367 7.10 -22.03 15.30
CA ASP A 367 6.94 -21.61 13.92
C ASP A 367 6.38 -20.19 13.81
N GLY A 368 7.20 -19.29 13.28
CA GLY A 368 6.85 -17.88 13.03
C GLY A 368 7.33 -16.91 14.11
N GLY A 369 6.58 -15.84 14.32
CA GLY A 369 6.89 -14.73 15.20
C GLY A 369 7.09 -15.06 16.70
N PRO A 370 6.50 -16.13 17.27
CA PRO A 370 6.74 -16.49 18.67
C PRO A 370 8.22 -16.70 19.01
N ARG A 371 9.05 -17.14 18.05
CA ARG A 371 10.51 -17.28 18.22
C ARG A 371 11.15 -15.95 18.60
N ASP A 372 10.81 -14.89 17.87
CA ASP A 372 11.35 -13.55 18.10
C ASP A 372 10.84 -12.99 19.44
N ILE A 373 9.56 -13.23 19.76
CA ILE A 373 8.95 -12.75 21.01
C ILE A 373 9.60 -13.39 22.21
N VAL A 374 9.74 -14.73 22.22
CA VAL A 374 10.36 -15.45 23.35
C VAL A 374 11.84 -15.11 23.46
N ALA A 375 12.56 -14.96 22.36
CA ALA A 375 13.96 -14.54 22.37
C ALA A 375 14.16 -13.12 22.94
N ASN A 376 13.31 -12.16 22.55
CA ASN A 376 13.37 -10.77 23.00
C ASN A 376 12.91 -10.60 24.44
N CYS A 377 11.82 -11.26 24.82
CA CYS A 377 11.20 -11.10 26.13
C CYS A 377 11.75 -12.10 27.19
N ARG A 378 12.35 -13.21 26.78
CA ARG A 378 12.87 -14.28 27.69
C ARG A 378 11.82 -14.71 28.73
N ASN A 379 10.58 -14.95 28.28
CA ASN A 379 9.41 -15.07 29.11
C ASN A 379 8.61 -16.37 28.91
N GLY A 380 9.24 -17.41 28.35
CA GLY A 380 8.50 -18.66 28.12
C GLY A 380 9.26 -19.72 27.33
N LEU A 381 8.51 -20.68 26.79
CA LEU A 381 9.01 -21.84 26.05
C LEU A 381 8.39 -21.94 24.65
N LEU A 382 9.12 -22.62 23.76
CA LEU A 382 8.65 -22.98 22.41
C LEU A 382 8.51 -24.50 22.30
N PHE A 383 7.51 -24.98 21.55
CA PHE A 383 7.25 -26.40 21.29
C PHE A 383 6.96 -26.68 19.81
N ASP A 384 7.01 -27.96 19.45
CA ASP A 384 6.52 -28.45 18.16
C ASP A 384 4.98 -28.53 18.15
N PRO A 385 4.26 -27.78 17.35
CA PRO A 385 2.80 -27.77 17.34
C PRO A 385 2.16 -29.08 16.80
N LEU A 386 2.96 -29.93 16.14
CA LEU A 386 2.49 -31.22 15.63
C LEU A 386 2.57 -32.35 16.64
N ASP A 387 3.32 -32.19 17.73
CA ASP A 387 3.50 -33.21 18.76
C ASP A 387 2.73 -32.85 20.06
N PRO A 388 1.60 -33.55 20.36
CA PRO A 388 0.85 -33.33 21.61
C PRO A 388 1.68 -33.57 22.88
N LYS A 389 2.63 -34.51 22.84
CA LYS A 389 3.49 -34.80 23.99
C LYS A 389 4.45 -33.64 24.26
N ALA A 390 5.00 -33.03 23.20
CA ALA A 390 5.85 -31.83 23.32
C ALA A 390 5.04 -30.64 23.87
N ILE A 391 3.78 -30.46 23.46
CA ILE A 391 2.89 -29.44 24.02
C ILE A 391 2.68 -29.68 25.51
N ALA A 392 2.27 -30.88 25.92
CA ALA A 392 2.03 -31.22 27.34
C ALA A 392 3.28 -31.05 28.19
N ALA A 393 4.43 -31.54 27.71
CA ALA A 393 5.72 -31.41 28.39
C ALA A 393 6.12 -29.93 28.61
N ALA A 394 5.98 -29.08 27.59
CA ALA A 394 6.28 -27.64 27.70
C ALA A 394 5.36 -26.94 28.71
N LEU A 395 4.06 -27.26 28.71
CA LEU A 395 3.09 -26.71 29.66
C LEU A 395 3.41 -27.14 31.11
N LYS A 396 3.71 -28.43 31.34
CA LYS A 396 4.11 -28.93 32.66
C LYS A 396 5.41 -28.29 33.16
N ASP A 397 6.41 -28.23 32.30
CA ASP A 397 7.68 -27.60 32.62
C ASP A 397 7.52 -26.13 33.00
N ALA A 398 6.68 -25.40 32.24
CA ALA A 398 6.42 -23.99 32.53
C ALA A 398 5.66 -23.75 33.85
N LEU A 399 4.86 -24.73 34.30
CA LEU A 399 4.12 -24.68 35.60
C LEU A 399 4.91 -25.25 36.78
N SER A 400 6.06 -25.89 36.58
CA SER A 400 6.76 -26.66 37.61
C SER A 400 7.48 -25.79 38.63
N ASP A 401 7.98 -24.60 38.23
CA ASP A 401 8.83 -23.74 39.05
C ASP A 401 8.27 -22.32 39.23
N GLY A 402 7.76 -22.04 40.42
CA GLY A 402 7.19 -20.72 40.75
C GLY A 402 8.21 -19.58 40.79
N ARG A 403 9.53 -19.85 40.96
CA ARG A 403 10.58 -18.82 40.87
C ARG A 403 10.81 -18.44 39.42
N ARG A 404 10.94 -19.44 38.54
CA ARG A 404 11.07 -19.26 37.08
C ARG A 404 9.86 -18.55 36.53
N TRP A 405 8.63 -18.92 36.93
CA TRP A 405 7.40 -18.25 36.55
C TRP A 405 7.45 -16.74 36.86
N ARG A 406 7.82 -16.36 38.10
CA ARG A 406 7.96 -14.95 38.49
C ARG A 406 9.03 -14.22 37.67
N GLN A 407 10.14 -14.90 37.36
CA GLN A 407 11.21 -14.34 36.54
C GLN A 407 10.68 -14.07 35.11
N TRP A 408 9.97 -15.05 34.49
CA TRP A 408 9.41 -14.90 33.17
C TRP A 408 8.33 -13.80 33.12
N SER A 409 7.48 -13.70 34.13
CA SER A 409 6.50 -12.63 34.26
C SER A 409 7.16 -11.24 34.21
N ARG A 410 8.20 -11.01 35.02
CA ARG A 410 8.95 -9.75 35.01
C ARG A 410 9.66 -9.49 33.68
N ASN A 411 10.27 -10.51 33.12
CA ASN A 411 10.95 -10.45 31.84
C ASN A 411 9.96 -10.09 30.70
N GLY A 412 8.77 -10.69 30.69
CA GLY A 412 7.72 -10.42 29.72
C GLY A 412 7.30 -8.95 29.74
N ILE A 413 6.96 -8.41 30.91
CA ILE A 413 6.58 -7.02 31.09
C ILE A 413 7.69 -6.07 30.60
N LYS A 414 8.94 -6.33 31.01
CA LYS A 414 10.10 -5.52 30.62
C LYS A 414 10.35 -5.62 29.11
N GLY A 415 10.41 -6.85 28.58
CA GLY A 415 10.70 -7.10 27.18
C GLY A 415 9.67 -6.51 26.23
N VAL A 416 8.37 -6.55 26.61
CA VAL A 416 7.33 -5.91 25.82
C VAL A 416 7.50 -4.40 25.79
N ARG A 417 7.78 -3.75 26.91
CA ARG A 417 8.01 -2.29 26.93
C ARG A 417 9.19 -1.88 26.07
N GLU A 418 10.29 -2.66 26.10
CA GLU A 418 11.53 -2.38 25.37
C GLU A 418 11.44 -2.70 23.85
N HIS A 419 10.63 -3.69 23.47
CA HIS A 419 10.62 -4.21 22.10
C HIS A 419 9.31 -4.02 21.34
N TYR A 420 8.16 -4.00 22.03
CA TYR A 420 6.83 -4.10 21.43
C TYR A 420 5.85 -3.02 21.87
N GLY A 421 6.23 -2.09 22.75
CA GLY A 421 5.41 -0.92 23.07
C GLY A 421 5.43 0.11 21.94
N TRP A 422 4.37 0.87 21.77
CA TRP A 422 4.33 1.97 20.79
C TRP A 422 5.48 2.97 20.90
N PRO A 423 5.96 3.35 22.10
CA PRO A 423 7.15 4.21 22.22
C PRO A 423 8.39 3.60 21.56
N ALA A 424 8.66 2.31 21.79
CA ALA A 424 9.80 1.60 21.20
C ALA A 424 9.66 1.47 19.67
N HIS A 425 8.45 1.21 19.18
CA HIS A 425 8.15 1.19 17.74
C HIS A 425 8.46 2.56 17.10
N VAL A 426 7.91 3.65 17.67
CA VAL A 426 8.09 5.02 17.16
C VAL A 426 9.54 5.46 17.18
N GLU A 427 10.31 5.08 18.20
CA GLU A 427 11.75 5.38 18.30
C GLU A 427 12.52 4.72 17.15
N ARG A 428 12.33 3.39 16.95
CA ARG A 428 12.98 2.63 15.87
C ARG A 428 12.58 3.19 14.50
N TYR A 429 11.29 3.43 14.30
CA TYR A 429 10.73 3.99 13.06
C TYR A 429 11.34 5.37 12.77
N SER A 430 11.29 6.30 13.73
CA SER A 430 11.81 7.66 13.58
C SER A 430 13.32 7.67 13.30
N LYS A 431 14.08 6.77 13.94
CA LYS A 431 15.52 6.61 13.66
C LYS A 431 15.77 6.12 12.22
N ALA A 432 14.95 5.17 11.73
CA ALA A 432 15.05 4.68 10.36
C ALA A 432 14.68 5.76 9.33
N VAL A 433 13.58 6.48 9.56
CA VAL A 433 13.14 7.58 8.69
C VAL A 433 14.18 8.71 8.64
N ARG A 434 14.75 9.13 9.78
CA ARG A 434 15.82 10.12 9.80
C ARG A 434 17.04 9.69 8.97
N ARG A 435 17.40 8.40 8.98
CA ARG A 435 18.48 7.86 8.12
C ARG A 435 18.12 7.93 6.64
N VAL A 436 16.86 7.66 6.30
CA VAL A 436 16.37 7.81 4.92
C VAL A 436 16.47 9.26 4.48
N LEU A 437 15.91 10.19 5.25
CA LEU A 437 15.94 11.63 4.95
C LEU A 437 17.37 12.18 4.83
N HIS A 438 18.28 11.76 5.71
CA HIS A 438 19.69 12.16 5.64
C HIS A 438 20.35 11.68 4.34
N ARG A 439 20.12 10.43 3.93
CA ARG A 439 20.64 9.87 2.68
C ARG A 439 20.12 10.62 1.47
N GLU A 440 18.81 10.93 1.43
CA GLU A 440 18.21 11.67 0.33
C GLU A 440 18.73 13.12 0.27
N ARG A 441 18.86 13.82 1.42
CA ARG A 441 19.46 15.17 1.48
C ARG A 441 20.90 15.16 0.98
N LYS A 442 21.73 14.18 1.38
CA LYS A 442 23.11 14.04 0.90
C LYS A 442 23.18 13.78 -0.59
N ARG A 443 22.24 13.00 -1.12
CA ARG A 443 22.10 12.70 -2.54
C ARG A 443 21.72 13.96 -3.33
N LEU A 444 20.75 14.74 -2.86
CA LEU A 444 20.34 16.00 -3.47
C LEU A 444 21.51 17.02 -3.46
N ARG A 445 22.21 17.20 -2.35
CA ARG A 445 23.35 18.12 -2.23
C ARG A 445 24.50 17.81 -3.21
N ARG A 446 24.76 16.54 -3.51
CA ARG A 446 25.78 16.14 -4.50
C ARG A 446 25.43 16.52 -5.94
N HIS A 447 24.18 16.89 -6.21
CA HIS A 447 23.68 17.24 -7.54
C HIS A 447 23.25 18.71 -7.63
N VAL A 448 23.40 19.49 -6.56
CA VAL A 448 23.07 20.92 -6.50
C VAL A 448 24.36 21.73 -6.69
N THR A 449 24.73 21.98 -7.94
CA THR A 449 25.34 23.25 -8.32
C THR A 449 24.19 24.22 -8.57
N SER A 450 24.26 25.40 -7.96
CA SER A 450 23.23 26.43 -7.93
C SER A 450 22.66 26.75 -9.32
N VAL A 451 21.38 26.46 -9.52
CA VAL A 451 20.60 27.03 -10.62
C VAL A 451 19.27 27.47 -10.04
N ARG A 452 18.97 28.75 -10.08
CA ARG A 452 17.64 29.32 -9.83
C ARG A 452 16.65 28.56 -10.71
N GLY A 453 15.53 28.07 -10.12
CA GLY A 453 14.48 27.39 -10.87
C GLY A 453 13.97 28.28 -12.01
N ALA A 454 13.71 27.71 -13.18
CA ALA A 454 13.08 28.43 -14.27
C ALA A 454 11.76 29.03 -13.78
N THR A 455 11.60 30.32 -13.92
CA THR A 455 10.32 31.00 -13.68
C THR A 455 9.35 30.51 -14.75
N LEU A 456 8.19 30.07 -14.36
CA LEU A 456 7.15 29.66 -15.31
C LEU A 456 6.71 30.87 -16.12
N PRO A 457 6.47 30.75 -17.45
CA PRO A 457 5.94 31.85 -18.26
C PRO A 457 4.62 32.36 -17.69
N ALA A 458 4.45 33.68 -17.67
CA ALA A 458 3.23 34.33 -17.18
C ALA A 458 1.99 33.78 -17.88
N ARG A 459 2.05 33.53 -19.18
CA ARG A 459 0.98 32.95 -19.97
C ARG A 459 0.47 31.60 -19.46
N LEU A 460 1.37 30.73 -19.03
CA LEU A 460 0.96 29.40 -18.45
C LEU A 460 0.36 29.56 -17.05
N ILE A 461 0.75 30.60 -16.31
CA ILE A 461 0.21 30.88 -14.97
C ILE A 461 -1.18 31.51 -15.06
N GLU A 462 -1.39 32.36 -16.09
CA GLU A 462 -2.65 33.10 -16.30
C GLU A 462 -3.72 32.25 -16.98
N ALA A 463 -3.33 31.22 -17.75
CA ALA A 463 -4.27 30.33 -18.43
C ALA A 463 -5.06 29.50 -17.42
N GLY A 464 -6.38 29.56 -17.52
CA GLY A 464 -7.30 28.76 -16.68
C GLY A 464 -7.38 27.29 -17.09
N HIS A 465 -6.95 26.95 -18.34
CA HIS A 465 -7.02 25.62 -18.93
C HIS A 465 -5.78 25.34 -19.77
N VAL A 466 -5.45 24.06 -19.93
CA VAL A 466 -4.30 23.62 -20.75
C VAL A 466 -4.75 22.49 -21.67
N LEU A 467 -4.61 22.66 -22.98
CA LEU A 467 -4.75 21.61 -23.97
C LEU A 467 -3.38 21.02 -24.26
N VAL A 468 -3.17 19.73 -24.06
CA VAL A 468 -1.93 19.02 -24.40
C VAL A 468 -2.22 17.87 -25.34
N THR A 469 -1.58 17.81 -26.49
CA THR A 469 -1.79 16.75 -27.47
C THR A 469 -0.50 16.09 -27.89
N ASP A 470 -0.53 14.79 -28.24
CA ASP A 470 0.55 14.19 -29.00
C ASP A 470 0.56 14.76 -30.44
N ILE A 471 1.65 14.54 -31.16
CA ILE A 471 1.84 15.03 -32.53
C ILE A 471 1.38 13.98 -33.55
N ASP A 472 2.07 12.84 -33.55
CA ASP A 472 1.93 11.81 -34.57
C ASP A 472 0.59 11.08 -34.42
N ASP A 473 -0.13 10.90 -35.52
CA ASP A 473 -1.43 10.23 -35.53
C ASP A 473 -2.49 10.81 -34.55
N THR A 474 -2.20 11.94 -33.88
CA THR A 474 -3.12 12.61 -32.93
C THR A 474 -3.44 14.04 -33.35
N LEU A 475 -2.44 14.95 -33.38
CA LEU A 475 -2.65 16.32 -33.84
C LEU A 475 -2.60 16.39 -35.37
N LEU A 476 -1.63 15.68 -35.96
CA LEU A 476 -1.32 15.72 -37.39
C LEU A 476 -1.87 14.47 -38.11
N GLY A 477 -2.34 14.68 -39.35
CA GLY A 477 -2.86 13.61 -40.20
C GLY A 477 -3.97 14.12 -41.14
N ASP A 478 -4.72 15.13 -40.70
CA ASP A 478 -5.73 15.83 -41.52
C ASP A 478 -5.57 17.35 -41.38
N ARG A 479 -5.44 18.04 -42.51
CA ARG A 479 -5.20 19.49 -42.54
C ARG A 479 -6.44 20.32 -42.24
N GLU A 480 -7.63 19.84 -42.62
CA GLU A 480 -8.89 20.56 -42.43
C GLU A 480 -9.22 20.62 -40.90
N SER A 481 -9.28 19.49 -40.24
CA SER A 481 -9.55 19.44 -38.81
C SER A 481 -8.46 20.11 -37.96
N LEU A 482 -7.20 20.04 -38.43
CA LEU A 482 -6.12 20.80 -37.80
C LEU A 482 -6.38 22.31 -37.87
N HIS A 483 -6.77 22.82 -39.04
CA HIS A 483 -7.08 24.24 -39.22
C HIS A 483 -8.23 24.67 -38.28
N GLU A 484 -9.32 23.89 -38.20
CA GLU A 484 -10.40 24.17 -37.25
C GLU A 484 -9.93 24.22 -35.79
N LEU A 485 -9.08 23.29 -35.40
CA LEU A 485 -8.53 23.26 -34.02
C LEU A 485 -7.65 24.48 -33.75
N LEU A 486 -6.82 24.88 -34.70
CA LEU A 486 -5.95 26.06 -34.56
C LEU A 486 -6.76 27.37 -34.49
N GLU A 487 -7.85 27.49 -35.25
CA GLU A 487 -8.78 28.61 -35.14
C GLU A 487 -9.50 28.61 -33.78
N TRP A 488 -9.95 27.46 -33.29
CA TRP A 488 -10.51 27.36 -31.95
C TRP A 488 -9.53 27.79 -30.86
N LEU A 489 -8.27 27.35 -30.95
CA LEU A 489 -7.19 27.76 -30.03
C LEU A 489 -6.93 29.27 -30.11
N ARG A 490 -6.91 29.85 -31.31
CA ARG A 490 -6.71 31.31 -31.51
C ARG A 490 -7.80 32.12 -30.81
N LEU A 491 -9.07 31.67 -30.93
CA LEU A 491 -10.20 32.35 -30.29
C LEU A 491 -10.19 32.21 -28.76
N ARG A 492 -9.60 31.16 -28.24
CA ARG A 492 -9.51 30.87 -26.79
C ARG A 492 -8.14 31.21 -26.19
N ALA A 493 -7.27 31.84 -26.95
CA ALA A 493 -5.91 32.12 -26.55
C ALA A 493 -5.73 32.78 -25.17
N PRO A 494 -6.61 33.67 -24.66
CA PRO A 494 -6.46 34.18 -23.28
C PRO A 494 -6.63 33.11 -22.22
N ASP A 495 -7.56 32.16 -22.39
CA ASP A 495 -7.99 31.22 -21.34
C ASP A 495 -7.36 29.84 -21.45
N VAL A 496 -6.88 29.46 -22.64
CA VAL A 496 -6.34 28.15 -22.94
C VAL A 496 -4.87 28.23 -23.35
N ALA A 497 -3.98 27.60 -22.59
CA ALA A 497 -2.61 27.38 -23.02
C ALA A 497 -2.52 26.14 -23.90
N PHE A 498 -1.72 26.22 -24.98
CA PHE A 498 -1.50 25.12 -25.91
C PHE A 498 -0.18 24.42 -25.65
N GLY A 499 -0.22 23.11 -25.43
CA GLY A 499 0.91 22.25 -25.17
C GLY A 499 1.00 21.04 -26.10
N ILE A 500 2.20 20.53 -26.26
CA ILE A 500 2.51 19.29 -26.98
C ILE A 500 3.20 18.31 -26.03
N ALA A 501 2.84 17.03 -26.11
CA ALA A 501 3.52 15.93 -25.41
C ALA A 501 3.87 14.80 -26.38
N THR A 502 5.14 14.72 -26.82
CA THR A 502 5.54 13.85 -27.93
C THR A 502 6.74 12.94 -27.61
N GLY A 503 6.83 11.82 -28.32
CA GLY A 503 8.00 10.96 -28.36
C GLY A 503 9.20 11.54 -29.10
N ARG A 504 8.97 12.55 -29.96
CA ARG A 504 10.02 13.22 -30.74
C ARG A 504 10.96 14.03 -29.87
N THR A 505 12.20 14.18 -30.32
CA THR A 505 13.13 15.15 -29.73
C THR A 505 12.71 16.58 -30.06
N LEU A 506 13.14 17.57 -29.29
CA LEU A 506 12.74 18.96 -29.49
C LEU A 506 12.98 19.46 -30.94
N PRO A 507 14.15 19.23 -31.58
CA PRO A 507 14.36 19.65 -32.96
C PRO A 507 13.39 18.99 -33.96
N MET A 508 13.12 17.70 -33.79
CA MET A 508 12.19 16.95 -34.65
C MET A 508 10.75 17.42 -34.47
N ALA A 509 10.32 17.68 -33.22
CA ALA A 509 8.97 18.19 -32.93
C ALA A 509 8.77 19.57 -33.59
N LEU A 510 9.73 20.48 -33.45
CA LEU A 510 9.64 21.81 -34.02
C LEU A 510 9.65 21.81 -35.57
N ALA A 511 10.44 20.93 -36.19
CA ALA A 511 10.49 20.79 -37.64
C ALA A 511 9.12 20.38 -38.21
N ILE A 512 8.53 19.32 -37.67
CA ILE A 512 7.23 18.82 -38.15
C ILE A 512 6.07 19.78 -37.87
N LEU A 513 6.05 20.43 -36.70
CA LEU A 513 5.06 21.46 -36.38
C LEU A 513 5.14 22.65 -37.35
N GLY A 514 6.37 23.08 -37.69
CA GLY A 514 6.60 24.13 -38.69
C GLY A 514 6.15 23.75 -40.09
N GLU A 515 6.39 22.50 -40.53
CA GLU A 515 5.93 21.96 -41.83
C GLU A 515 4.39 21.97 -41.95
N TRP A 516 3.70 21.72 -40.85
CA TRP A 516 2.25 21.72 -40.81
C TRP A 516 1.61 23.09 -40.48
N GLY A 517 2.42 24.11 -40.27
CA GLY A 517 1.96 25.47 -39.96
C GLY A 517 1.37 25.61 -38.53
N VAL A 518 1.69 24.70 -37.62
CA VAL A 518 1.23 24.77 -36.23
C VAL A 518 1.99 25.90 -35.52
N PRO A 519 1.28 26.84 -34.85
CA PRO A 519 1.93 27.91 -34.09
C PRO A 519 2.77 27.32 -32.94
N ARG A 520 3.75 28.11 -32.48
CA ARG A 520 4.63 27.68 -31.39
C ARG A 520 3.84 27.43 -30.11
N PRO A 521 3.88 26.21 -29.56
CA PRO A 521 3.18 25.90 -28.32
C PRO A 521 3.75 26.68 -27.12
N ASP A 522 2.87 26.96 -26.15
CA ASP A 522 3.27 27.54 -24.85
C ASP A 522 4.09 26.54 -24.02
N LEU A 523 3.87 25.23 -24.25
CA LEU A 523 4.49 24.12 -23.55
C LEU A 523 4.89 23.00 -24.51
N LEU A 524 6.09 22.47 -24.36
CA LEU A 524 6.58 21.32 -25.11
C LEU A 524 7.14 20.27 -24.12
N VAL A 525 6.49 19.13 -24.04
CA VAL A 525 6.95 17.93 -23.36
C VAL A 525 7.49 16.98 -24.43
N THR A 526 8.81 16.84 -24.53
CA THR A 526 9.48 16.11 -25.62
C THR A 526 10.19 14.85 -25.10
N SER A 527 10.67 14.01 -26.05
CA SER A 527 11.44 12.82 -25.74
C SER A 527 10.71 11.89 -24.75
N VAL A 528 9.40 11.63 -24.98
CA VAL A 528 8.50 10.81 -24.13
C VAL A 528 8.43 11.34 -22.68
N GLY A 529 8.42 12.67 -22.50
CA GLY A 529 8.31 13.28 -21.18
C GLY A 529 9.63 13.45 -20.42
N THR A 530 10.78 13.24 -21.06
CA THR A 530 12.06 13.46 -20.39
C THR A 530 12.54 14.92 -20.42
N GLU A 531 11.93 15.73 -21.27
CA GLU A 531 12.27 17.16 -21.38
C GLU A 531 10.99 17.99 -21.37
N ILE A 532 11.04 19.11 -20.64
CA ILE A 532 9.98 20.13 -20.62
C ILE A 532 10.61 21.45 -21.06
N HIS A 533 9.97 22.13 -22.04
CA HIS A 533 10.37 23.41 -22.57
C HIS A 533 9.18 24.37 -22.56
N TYR A 534 9.44 25.64 -22.27
CA TYR A 534 8.44 26.70 -22.14
C TYR A 534 8.59 27.78 -23.20
N GLY A 535 7.46 28.19 -23.75
CA GLY A 535 7.26 29.39 -24.57
C GLY A 535 8.12 29.47 -25.82
N PRO A 536 8.08 30.63 -26.51
CA PRO A 536 8.82 30.85 -27.75
C PRO A 536 10.33 30.75 -27.59
N SER A 537 10.87 31.07 -26.40
CA SER A 537 12.30 30.99 -26.08
C SER A 537 12.80 29.56 -25.86
N ARG A 538 11.92 28.55 -25.78
CA ARG A 538 12.25 27.13 -25.55
C ARG A 538 13.07 26.90 -24.28
N MET A 539 12.80 27.66 -23.25
CA MET A 539 13.51 27.55 -21.98
C MET A 539 13.27 26.15 -21.35
N ARG A 540 14.37 25.38 -21.24
CA ARG A 540 14.33 24.03 -20.64
C ARG A 540 14.03 24.09 -19.14
N ASP A 541 13.15 23.26 -18.67
CA ASP A 541 12.89 23.09 -17.22
C ASP A 541 14.03 22.31 -16.55
N LEU A 542 14.93 23.04 -15.91
CA LEU A 542 16.04 22.44 -15.18
C LEU A 542 15.61 21.78 -13.87
N ALA A 543 14.47 22.18 -13.29
CA ALA A 543 13.92 21.53 -12.11
C ALA A 543 13.42 20.13 -12.45
N TRP A 544 12.72 19.99 -13.59
CA TRP A 544 12.33 18.69 -14.14
C TRP A 544 13.54 17.82 -14.45
N THR A 545 14.53 18.36 -15.16
CA THR A 545 15.78 17.65 -15.46
C THR A 545 16.45 17.07 -14.20
N ARG A 546 16.52 17.88 -13.12
CA ARG A 546 17.05 17.43 -11.81
C ARG A 546 16.17 16.40 -11.14
N HIS A 547 14.85 16.54 -11.30
CA HIS A 547 13.87 15.62 -10.72
C HIS A 547 13.97 14.21 -11.29
N ILE A 548 14.16 14.07 -12.61
CA ILE A 548 14.22 12.76 -13.29
C ILE A 548 15.60 12.09 -13.26
N ARG A 549 16.70 12.86 -13.08
CA ARG A 549 18.09 12.37 -13.11
C ARG A 549 18.43 11.25 -12.12
N PRO A 550 17.84 11.18 -10.90
CA PRO A 550 18.17 10.13 -9.92
C PRO A 550 17.97 8.72 -10.48
N LEU A 551 18.96 7.83 -10.25
CA LEU A 551 19.01 6.43 -10.74
C LEU A 551 19.27 6.27 -12.25
N TRP A 552 19.24 7.33 -13.06
CA TRP A 552 19.51 7.24 -14.47
C TRP A 552 21.02 7.07 -14.74
N ARG A 553 21.38 5.98 -15.42
CA ARG A 553 22.74 5.64 -15.82
C ARG A 553 22.77 5.25 -17.30
N ARG A 554 22.69 6.26 -18.17
CA ARG A 554 22.50 6.08 -19.61
C ARG A 554 23.47 5.09 -20.24
N ALA A 555 24.79 5.26 -20.01
CA ALA A 555 25.81 4.39 -20.61
C ALA A 555 25.66 2.93 -20.13
N SER A 556 25.51 2.71 -18.82
CA SER A 556 25.33 1.36 -18.26
C SER A 556 24.03 0.70 -18.72
N LEU A 557 22.95 1.48 -18.93
CA LEU A 557 21.70 0.98 -19.48
C LEU A 557 21.85 0.57 -20.94
N ALA A 558 22.49 1.41 -21.76
CA ALA A 558 22.75 1.10 -23.16
C ALA A 558 23.62 -0.17 -23.32
N ASP A 559 24.65 -0.29 -22.47
CA ASP A 559 25.54 -1.46 -22.43
C ASP A 559 24.77 -2.74 -22.02
N ALA A 560 23.97 -2.66 -20.97
CA ALA A 560 23.17 -3.81 -20.50
C ALA A 560 22.09 -4.29 -21.50
N LEU A 561 21.63 -3.41 -22.39
CA LEU A 561 20.64 -3.71 -23.42
C LEU A 561 21.27 -4.07 -24.76
N SER A 562 22.58 -3.85 -24.91
CA SER A 562 23.31 -4.18 -26.14
C SER A 562 23.29 -5.66 -26.45
N GLY A 563 23.01 -6.00 -27.71
CA GLY A 563 23.01 -7.41 -28.19
C GLY A 563 21.81 -8.24 -27.73
N LEU A 564 20.83 -7.66 -27.02
CA LEU A 564 19.61 -8.41 -26.68
C LEU A 564 18.77 -8.70 -27.93
N PRO A 565 18.15 -9.89 -28.01
CA PRO A 565 17.36 -10.28 -29.18
C PRO A 565 16.15 -9.37 -29.38
N GLY A 566 15.88 -9.05 -30.65
CA GLY A 566 14.72 -8.26 -31.03
C GLY A 566 14.82 -6.76 -30.70
N MET A 567 16.01 -6.22 -30.41
CA MET A 567 16.24 -4.81 -30.12
C MET A 567 17.34 -4.24 -31.03
N THR A 568 17.03 -3.14 -31.72
CA THR A 568 17.99 -2.37 -32.55
C THR A 568 17.98 -0.91 -32.14
N PRO A 569 19.11 -0.31 -31.72
CA PRO A 569 19.14 1.10 -31.36
C PRO A 569 18.69 1.98 -32.52
N GLN A 570 17.81 2.96 -32.25
CA GLN A 570 17.42 3.95 -33.23
C GLN A 570 18.55 4.96 -33.50
N PRO A 571 18.52 5.68 -34.65
CA PRO A 571 19.51 6.68 -35.00
C PRO A 571 19.72 7.75 -33.92
N ALA A 572 20.93 8.36 -33.87
CA ALA A 572 21.34 9.30 -32.85
C ALA A 572 20.36 10.49 -32.67
N MET A 573 19.72 10.96 -33.73
CA MET A 573 18.74 12.04 -33.69
C MET A 573 17.48 11.72 -32.90
N LYS A 574 17.16 10.44 -32.70
CA LYS A 574 16.03 9.95 -31.89
C LYS A 574 16.42 9.64 -30.44
N GLN A 575 17.71 9.65 -30.13
CA GLN A 575 18.25 9.45 -28.78
C GLN A 575 18.22 10.75 -27.97
N GLY A 576 18.30 10.66 -26.63
CA GLY A 576 18.36 11.82 -25.75
C GLY A 576 19.28 11.62 -24.55
N GLU A 577 19.55 12.68 -23.79
CA GLU A 577 20.29 12.61 -22.51
C GLU A 577 19.60 11.61 -21.54
N PHE A 578 18.28 11.66 -21.50
CA PHE A 578 17.42 10.87 -20.61
C PHE A 578 16.54 9.87 -21.37
N LYS A 579 16.92 9.51 -22.60
CA LYS A 579 16.15 8.58 -23.44
C LYS A 579 17.08 7.68 -24.22
N LEU A 580 16.79 6.37 -24.22
CA LEU A 580 17.32 5.38 -25.14
C LEU A 580 16.16 4.80 -25.93
N SER A 581 16.20 4.86 -27.25
CA SER A 581 15.15 4.39 -28.14
C SER A 581 15.63 3.23 -29.01
N TYR A 582 14.78 2.22 -29.13
CA TYR A 582 15.03 1.00 -29.91
C TYR A 582 13.87 0.73 -30.85
N ASP A 583 14.18 0.28 -32.08
CA ASP A 583 13.24 -0.45 -32.90
C ASP A 583 13.19 -1.91 -32.37
N ILE A 584 11.98 -2.47 -32.28
CA ILE A 584 11.80 -3.83 -31.73
C ILE A 584 11.14 -4.78 -32.73
N ASP A 585 11.58 -6.02 -32.68
CA ASP A 585 10.90 -7.17 -33.29
C ASP A 585 10.09 -7.89 -32.19
N PRO A 586 8.74 -7.77 -32.18
CA PRO A 586 7.91 -8.35 -31.13
C PRO A 586 8.05 -9.87 -30.99
N ALA A 587 8.38 -10.57 -32.08
CA ALA A 587 8.52 -12.04 -32.08
C ALA A 587 9.80 -12.50 -31.35
N ARG A 588 10.82 -11.64 -31.28
CA ARG A 588 12.14 -11.96 -30.72
C ARG A 588 12.42 -11.22 -29.40
N LEU A 589 11.67 -10.17 -29.13
CA LEU A 589 11.84 -9.36 -27.92
C LEU A 589 11.51 -10.18 -26.66
N TRP A 590 12.35 -10.09 -25.67
CA TRP A 590 11.99 -10.61 -24.35
C TRP A 590 10.77 -9.91 -23.79
N PRO A 591 9.92 -10.59 -22.99
CA PRO A 591 8.86 -9.93 -22.22
C PRO A 591 9.42 -8.77 -21.40
N LEU A 592 8.65 -7.69 -21.27
CA LEU A 592 9.11 -6.47 -20.57
C LEU A 592 9.53 -6.76 -19.12
N GLU A 593 8.84 -7.67 -18.45
CA GLU A 593 9.15 -8.12 -17.09
C GLU A 593 10.57 -8.75 -17.04
N ARG A 594 10.91 -9.55 -18.04
CA ARG A 594 12.26 -10.17 -18.16
C ARG A 594 13.32 -9.11 -18.44
N LEU A 595 13.05 -8.15 -19.31
CA LEU A 595 13.95 -7.02 -19.56
C LEU A 595 14.19 -6.21 -18.30
N GLN A 596 13.12 -5.89 -17.57
CA GLN A 596 13.22 -5.20 -16.29
C GLN A 596 14.03 -6.01 -15.26
N GLY A 597 13.77 -7.30 -15.13
CA GLY A 597 14.55 -8.21 -14.28
C GLY A 597 16.04 -8.22 -14.64
N HIS A 598 16.37 -8.25 -15.94
CA HIS A 598 17.75 -8.20 -16.45
C HIS A 598 18.48 -6.89 -16.04
N LEU A 599 17.80 -5.76 -16.16
CA LEU A 599 18.36 -4.46 -15.74
C LEU A 599 18.54 -4.41 -14.21
N ARG A 600 17.54 -4.87 -13.46
CA ARG A 600 17.56 -4.89 -11.98
C ARG A 600 18.67 -5.76 -11.41
N ALA A 601 18.90 -6.94 -11.99
CA ALA A 601 20.01 -7.83 -11.60
C ALA A 601 21.38 -7.13 -11.68
N ARG A 602 21.49 -6.10 -12.54
CA ARG A 602 22.67 -5.25 -12.69
C ARG A 602 22.63 -3.95 -11.86
N GLY A 603 21.63 -3.80 -11.00
CA GLY A 603 21.42 -2.58 -10.20
C GLY A 603 21.04 -1.36 -11.04
N LEU A 604 20.51 -1.58 -12.25
CA LEU A 604 20.04 -0.54 -13.16
C LEU A 604 18.52 -0.39 -13.06
N HIS A 605 18.07 0.85 -13.10
CA HIS A 605 16.67 1.23 -12.95
C HIS A 605 16.24 2.08 -14.12
N ALA A 606 15.25 1.63 -14.85
CA ALA A 606 14.67 2.36 -15.96
C ALA A 606 13.18 2.01 -16.11
N ARG A 607 12.44 2.92 -16.70
CA ARG A 607 11.10 2.71 -17.18
C ARG A 607 11.17 2.23 -18.63
N LEU A 608 10.44 1.17 -18.96
CA LEU A 608 10.34 0.65 -20.31
C LEU A 608 8.93 0.96 -20.85
N ILE A 609 8.87 1.70 -21.94
CA ILE A 609 7.60 2.05 -22.62
C ILE A 609 7.62 1.47 -24.01
N ARG A 610 6.69 0.55 -24.28
CA ARG A 610 6.46 -0.02 -25.61
C ARG A 610 5.34 0.76 -26.29
N SER A 611 5.50 1.08 -27.57
CA SER A 611 4.49 1.73 -28.37
C SER A 611 4.47 1.20 -29.79
N GLN A 612 3.25 1.13 -30.38
CA GLN A 612 2.96 0.71 -31.75
C GLN A 612 3.53 -0.70 -32.10
N ASP A 613 3.74 -1.56 -31.08
CA ASP A 613 4.41 -2.87 -31.24
C ASP A 613 5.73 -2.84 -32.02
N ARG A 614 6.31 -1.67 -32.19
CA ARG A 614 7.49 -1.40 -33.01
C ARG A 614 8.60 -0.67 -32.24
N PHE A 615 8.27 0.05 -31.18
CA PHE A 615 9.24 0.89 -30.49
C PHE A 615 9.32 0.53 -29.02
N LEU A 616 10.52 0.63 -28.46
CA LEU A 616 10.80 0.54 -27.03
C LEU A 616 11.63 1.75 -26.61
N ASP A 617 11.06 2.58 -25.74
CA ASP A 617 11.76 3.67 -25.11
C ASP A 617 12.16 3.30 -23.66
N VAL A 618 13.41 3.57 -23.32
CA VAL A 618 13.99 3.36 -21.99
C VAL A 618 14.25 4.72 -21.36
N LEU A 619 13.57 4.99 -20.25
CA LEU A 619 13.50 6.31 -19.62
C LEU A 619 13.89 6.25 -18.14
N PRO A 620 14.24 7.39 -17.51
CA PRO A 620 14.31 7.46 -16.06
C PRO A 620 13.00 7.02 -15.40
N VAL A 621 13.08 6.38 -14.24
CA VAL A 621 11.90 5.88 -13.51
C VAL A 621 10.88 6.94 -13.12
N ARG A 622 11.27 8.21 -13.13
CA ARG A 622 10.45 9.39 -12.82
C ARG A 622 10.01 10.17 -14.06
N ALA A 623 10.18 9.63 -15.27
CA ALA A 623 9.86 10.31 -16.51
C ALA A 623 8.83 9.54 -17.33
N SER A 624 7.81 10.26 -17.81
CA SER A 624 6.85 9.87 -18.83
C SER A 624 6.04 11.11 -19.21
N LYS A 625 5.24 11.05 -20.30
CA LYS A 625 4.31 12.13 -20.66
C LYS A 625 3.35 12.43 -19.49
N GLY A 626 2.75 11.43 -18.87
CA GLY A 626 1.81 11.59 -17.77
C GLY A 626 2.43 12.15 -16.49
N LEU A 627 3.63 11.71 -16.11
CA LEU A 627 4.36 12.25 -14.96
C LEU A 627 4.80 13.71 -15.19
N ALA A 628 5.19 14.05 -16.41
CA ALA A 628 5.53 15.43 -16.77
C ALA A 628 4.33 16.38 -16.64
N ILE A 629 3.14 15.96 -17.13
CA ILE A 629 1.91 16.73 -17.01
C ILE A 629 1.51 16.93 -15.54
N ARG A 630 1.56 15.88 -14.71
CA ARG A 630 1.27 15.97 -13.28
C ARG A 630 2.25 16.88 -12.53
N HIS A 631 3.52 16.80 -12.88
CA HIS A 631 4.52 17.72 -12.34
C HIS A 631 4.21 19.18 -12.70
N LEU A 632 3.80 19.42 -13.93
CA LEU A 632 3.40 20.75 -14.40
C LEU A 632 2.13 21.24 -13.69
N ALA A 633 1.10 20.42 -13.60
CA ALA A 633 -0.16 20.73 -12.91
C ALA A 633 0.13 21.16 -11.46
N TYR A 634 0.93 20.38 -10.76
CA TYR A 634 1.37 20.71 -9.39
C TYR A 634 2.13 22.03 -9.32
N ARG A 635 3.05 22.30 -10.26
CA ARG A 635 3.84 23.54 -10.28
C ARG A 635 3.03 24.78 -10.65
N LEU A 636 2.04 24.63 -11.52
CA LEU A 636 1.13 25.71 -11.94
C LEU A 636 0.04 25.99 -10.89
N GLY A 637 -0.16 25.08 -9.93
CA GLY A 637 -1.29 25.15 -9.00
C GLY A 637 -2.65 24.93 -9.69
N LEU A 638 -2.65 24.28 -10.87
CA LEU A 638 -3.86 23.98 -11.64
C LEU A 638 -4.30 22.55 -11.36
N PRO A 639 -5.59 22.33 -11.05
CA PRO A 639 -6.14 20.97 -10.93
C PRO A 639 -6.11 20.25 -12.28
N LEU A 640 -5.92 18.94 -12.27
CA LEU A 640 -5.79 18.14 -13.49
C LEU A 640 -7.05 18.11 -14.35
N GLU A 641 -8.21 18.40 -13.77
CA GLU A 641 -9.49 18.61 -14.50
C GLU A 641 -9.44 19.81 -15.46
N ARG A 642 -8.45 20.68 -15.33
CA ARG A 642 -8.21 21.80 -16.26
C ARG A 642 -7.29 21.42 -17.43
N PHE A 643 -6.81 20.16 -17.46
CA PHE A 643 -5.98 19.65 -18.54
C PHE A 643 -6.81 18.74 -19.44
N LEU A 644 -7.02 19.14 -20.69
CA LEU A 644 -7.48 18.23 -21.75
C LEU A 644 -6.26 17.65 -22.43
N VAL A 645 -6.17 16.32 -22.46
CA VAL A 645 -5.02 15.60 -23.02
C VAL A 645 -5.49 14.66 -24.12
N ALA A 646 -4.76 14.60 -25.25
CA ALA A 646 -5.14 13.77 -26.39
C ALA A 646 -3.98 12.89 -26.86
N GLY A 647 -4.27 11.63 -27.22
CA GLY A 647 -3.28 10.66 -27.69
C GLY A 647 -3.87 9.51 -28.48
N ASP A 648 -2.99 8.71 -29.14
CA ASP A 648 -3.37 7.59 -30.00
C ASP A 648 -2.69 6.26 -29.65
N SER A 649 -1.62 6.25 -28.82
CA SER A 649 -0.76 5.07 -28.67
C SER A 649 -0.30 4.81 -27.23
N GLY A 650 0.39 3.69 -27.01
CA GLY A 650 0.76 3.19 -25.67
C GLY A 650 1.56 4.16 -24.79
N ASN A 651 2.34 5.08 -25.39
CA ASN A 651 3.08 6.08 -24.63
C ASN A 651 2.21 7.22 -24.08
N ASP A 652 0.92 7.28 -24.47
CA ASP A 652 -0.07 8.27 -24.03
C ASP A 652 -0.93 7.76 -22.86
N VAL A 653 -0.98 6.45 -22.63
CA VAL A 653 -1.83 5.83 -21.61
C VAL A 653 -1.78 6.57 -20.28
N GLU A 654 -0.59 6.89 -19.79
CA GLU A 654 -0.43 7.49 -18.46
C GLU A 654 -0.90 8.96 -18.39
N MET A 655 -0.84 9.72 -19.50
CA MET A 655 -1.39 11.07 -19.49
C MET A 655 -2.90 11.09 -19.60
N LEU A 656 -3.50 10.05 -20.21
CA LEU A 656 -4.95 9.89 -20.38
C LEU A 656 -5.65 9.37 -19.12
N LEU A 657 -4.92 8.85 -18.13
CA LEU A 657 -5.46 8.31 -16.87
C LEU A 657 -5.66 9.41 -15.82
N GLY A 658 -6.52 9.11 -14.83
CA GLY A 658 -6.72 9.94 -13.64
C GLY A 658 -7.71 11.08 -13.85
N ASP A 659 -7.42 12.26 -13.28
CA ASP A 659 -8.33 13.42 -13.28
C ASP A 659 -8.19 14.31 -14.52
N THR A 660 -7.25 14.04 -15.43
CA THR A 660 -7.19 14.72 -16.74
C THR A 660 -8.43 14.39 -17.60
N LEU A 661 -8.80 15.32 -18.47
CA LEU A 661 -9.85 15.09 -19.47
C LEU A 661 -9.20 14.38 -20.67
N GLY A 662 -9.21 13.05 -20.67
CA GLY A 662 -8.54 12.22 -21.67
C GLY A 662 -9.35 12.07 -22.96
N VAL A 663 -8.71 12.28 -24.10
CA VAL A 663 -9.29 12.06 -25.44
C VAL A 663 -8.45 11.05 -26.21
N VAL A 664 -9.04 9.92 -26.53
CA VAL A 664 -8.47 8.92 -27.42
C VAL A 664 -9.03 9.15 -28.82
N VAL A 665 -8.18 9.51 -29.80
CA VAL A 665 -8.62 9.80 -31.17
C VAL A 665 -9.08 8.55 -31.92
N GLY A 666 -9.94 8.70 -32.94
CA GLY A 666 -10.58 7.59 -33.63
C GLY A 666 -9.64 6.61 -34.34
N ASN A 667 -8.46 7.08 -34.76
CA ASN A 667 -7.40 6.28 -35.39
C ASN A 667 -6.41 5.66 -34.39
N HIS A 668 -6.78 5.56 -33.12
CA HIS A 668 -5.92 5.04 -32.06
C HIS A 668 -5.45 3.59 -32.27
N LYS A 669 -4.34 3.24 -31.64
CA LYS A 669 -3.77 1.88 -31.64
C LYS A 669 -4.51 0.97 -30.63
N PRO A 670 -4.53 -0.36 -30.87
CA PRO A 670 -5.21 -1.31 -29.98
C PRO A 670 -4.76 -1.29 -28.52
N GLU A 671 -3.57 -0.80 -28.24
CA GLU A 671 -2.99 -0.64 -26.89
C GLU A 671 -3.87 0.21 -25.97
N LEU A 672 -4.61 1.19 -26.53
CA LEU A 672 -5.47 2.10 -25.77
C LEU A 672 -6.82 1.47 -25.36
N LYS A 673 -7.18 0.30 -25.87
CA LYS A 673 -8.42 -0.40 -25.47
C LYS A 673 -8.49 -0.68 -23.97
N VAL A 674 -7.36 -0.74 -23.28
CA VAL A 674 -7.29 -0.88 -21.82
C VAL A 674 -7.94 0.28 -21.07
N LEU A 675 -8.14 1.42 -21.75
CA LEU A 675 -8.77 2.63 -21.21
C LEU A 675 -10.29 2.68 -21.45
N GLU A 676 -10.86 1.75 -22.22
CA GLU A 676 -12.30 1.72 -22.50
C GLU A 676 -13.11 1.57 -21.20
N GLY A 677 -14.13 2.40 -21.06
CA GLY A 677 -15.03 2.40 -19.90
C GLY A 677 -14.45 3.02 -18.62
N LEU A 678 -13.25 3.60 -18.67
CA LEU A 678 -12.73 4.38 -17.56
C LEU A 678 -13.38 5.76 -17.50
N ASP A 679 -13.61 6.25 -16.28
CA ASP A 679 -14.08 7.60 -16.05
C ASP A 679 -13.09 8.61 -16.65
N ARG A 680 -13.62 9.69 -17.26
CA ARG A 680 -12.84 10.78 -17.87
C ARG A 680 -11.93 10.40 -19.05
N VAL A 681 -12.17 9.26 -19.69
CA VAL A 681 -11.51 8.91 -20.95
C VAL A 681 -12.59 8.80 -22.04
N TYR A 682 -12.55 9.73 -22.97
CA TYR A 682 -13.47 9.79 -24.11
C TYR A 682 -12.82 9.20 -25.37
N PHE A 683 -13.46 8.21 -25.96
CA PHE A 683 -13.05 7.63 -27.23
C PHE A 683 -13.79 8.35 -28.36
N ALA A 684 -13.07 9.23 -29.08
CA ALA A 684 -13.61 9.98 -30.20
C ALA A 684 -13.84 9.07 -31.40
N ARG A 685 -14.83 9.42 -32.24
CA ARG A 685 -15.07 8.76 -33.52
C ARG A 685 -14.22 9.36 -34.63
N ALA A 686 -14.00 10.66 -34.55
CA ALA A 686 -13.17 11.38 -35.50
C ALA A 686 -11.67 11.10 -35.24
N SER A 687 -10.90 11.07 -36.31
CA SER A 687 -9.46 10.87 -36.28
C SER A 687 -8.71 12.21 -36.13
N PHE A 688 -7.47 12.15 -35.68
CA PHE A 688 -6.54 13.28 -35.61
C PHE A 688 -7.11 14.49 -34.84
N ALA A 689 -6.84 15.72 -35.31
CA ALA A 689 -7.34 16.95 -34.70
C ALA A 689 -8.88 17.00 -34.59
N GLY A 690 -9.59 16.32 -35.50
CA GLY A 690 -11.03 16.16 -35.43
C GLY A 690 -11.50 15.44 -34.16
N GLY A 691 -10.78 14.41 -33.72
CA GLY A 691 -11.05 13.72 -32.47
C GLY A 691 -10.81 14.61 -31.25
N ILE A 692 -9.80 15.48 -31.29
CA ILE A 692 -9.54 16.47 -30.23
C ILE A 692 -10.71 17.45 -30.12
N LEU A 693 -11.20 17.97 -31.26
CA LEU A 693 -12.36 18.87 -31.30
C LEU A 693 -13.64 18.19 -30.77
N GLU A 694 -13.83 16.92 -31.09
CA GLU A 694 -14.93 16.12 -30.55
C GLU A 694 -14.83 16.01 -29.02
N GLY A 695 -13.64 15.74 -28.49
CA GLY A 695 -13.36 15.69 -27.04
C GLY A 695 -13.58 17.04 -26.35
N ILE A 696 -13.15 18.15 -26.97
CA ILE A 696 -13.39 19.51 -26.45
C ILE A 696 -14.90 19.76 -26.30
N ARG A 697 -15.70 19.36 -27.29
CA ARG A 697 -17.18 19.50 -27.26
C ARG A 697 -17.78 18.58 -26.19
N HIS A 698 -17.33 17.33 -26.11
CA HIS A 698 -17.80 16.35 -25.16
C HIS A 698 -17.65 16.81 -23.70
N TYR A 699 -16.49 17.38 -23.36
CA TYR A 699 -16.22 17.88 -22.01
C TYR A 699 -16.70 19.32 -21.75
N GLY A 700 -17.19 20.03 -22.75
CA GLY A 700 -17.42 21.46 -22.63
C GLY A 700 -16.17 22.24 -22.23
N PHE A 701 -15.00 21.80 -22.71
CA PHE A 701 -13.70 22.29 -22.28
C PHE A 701 -13.53 23.79 -22.61
N ALA A 702 -13.19 24.59 -21.57
CA ALA A 702 -13.03 26.04 -21.66
C ALA A 702 -14.26 26.78 -22.26
N SER A 703 -15.45 26.19 -22.15
CA SER A 703 -16.70 26.90 -22.45
C SER A 703 -16.90 28.03 -21.44
N PRO A 704 -17.38 29.23 -21.86
CA PRO A 704 -17.76 30.26 -20.90
C PRO A 704 -18.82 29.64 -19.96
N VAL A 705 -18.61 29.75 -18.67
CA VAL A 705 -19.68 29.48 -17.70
C VAL A 705 -20.81 30.41 -18.09
N ALA A 706 -21.96 29.85 -18.51
CA ALA A 706 -23.16 30.66 -18.70
C ALA A 706 -23.36 31.42 -17.38
N ALA A 707 -23.28 32.75 -17.46
CA ALA A 707 -23.60 33.58 -16.30
C ALA A 707 -24.97 33.12 -15.79
N GLU A 708 -25.04 32.61 -14.57
CA GLU A 708 -26.30 32.35 -13.90
C GLU A 708 -27.10 33.64 -13.99
N VAL A 709 -28.05 33.67 -14.89
CA VAL A 709 -29.09 34.70 -14.89
C VAL A 709 -29.93 34.40 -13.64
N THR A 710 -29.56 35.05 -12.57
CA THR A 710 -30.42 35.10 -11.35
C THR A 710 -31.71 35.79 -11.73
N PRO A 711 -32.90 35.18 -11.56
CA PRO A 711 -34.18 35.81 -11.84
C PRO A 711 -34.50 36.92 -10.85
#